data_89b380e59131d2ac2e2b4fe5d776749e
#
_entry.id   89b380e59131d2ac2e2b4fe5d776749e
#
_cell.length_a   1.000
_cell.length_b   1.000
_cell.length_c   1.000
_cell.angle_alpha   90.00
_cell.angle_beta   90.00
_cell.angle_gamma   90.00
#
_symmetry.space_group_name_H-M   'P 1'
#
loop_
_entity.id
_entity.type
_entity.pdbx_description
1 polymer ?
#
loop_
_entity_poly.entity_id
_entity_poly.type
_entity_poly.pdbx_seq_one_letter_code
_entity_poly.pdbx_strand_id
1 'polypeptide(L)'
;MSADDQQTNIDDLLLENRKFPPSAAFKKNSLAVGTHLYDQAAADDEGFWAQQAADLIDWDQDWHTICEWNVPYAKWFVGGKLNVSYNCLDRHVLAGNGDKVAIHWEGEPGDTRTITYSELLVEVEKFSNVLKSLGVVKGDRVNIYLPMIPEAAVAMLSCARIGAAHSVVFGGFSSQALADRINDAEAKVLITADGGYRRGEVFELKPAADEAIASTPTIEHVVVVKRGGNKVNMVAGRDHWYHDLMATASDNCPAEPMDSEQLLFLLYTSGTTGKPKGIMHTTGGYLTHVTYTHKYVFDLHPESDVYWCTADVGWITGHSYIVYGPLSNGATQVIYEGVPNYPANDRLWSIVEKYGVTIFYTAPTAIRTFMKWGDDEPAKHDMSTLRLLGSVGEPINPEAWMWYRDTIGRGECPVVDTWWQTETGGIMISPLPGATTLKPGSATFPVPGISAEVVDDAGHRVEHGGGYLTLTRPWPGMLRGIWNDPDRYQETYWSRFEGRYFAGDGAKLDSEGYLWLLGRVDDVMNISGHRISTTEVESALVSHPAVAEAAVVGANDPTTGQAIIAYVTLRGGHEADETELRNHVAKEIGAIAKPKMIYFTPELPKTRSGKIMRRLLRDVAEGRNLGDTTTLADASVVNELQKRAAEAPSED
;
A
#
# COMPACT_ATOMS: atom_id res chain seq x y z
N MET A 1 -3.15 -30.59 36.16
CA MET A 1 -2.92 -29.66 35.04
C MET A 1 -1.85 -30.33 34.20
N SER A 2 -2.23 -30.85 33.05
CA SER A 2 -1.34 -31.59 32.16
C SER A 2 -0.42 -30.60 31.44
N ALA A 3 0.85 -30.97 31.26
CA ALA A 3 1.91 -30.16 30.63
C ALA A 3 1.77 -30.11 29.09
N ASP A 4 0.56 -30.25 28.54
CA ASP A 4 0.30 -30.36 27.10
C ASP A 4 -0.45 -29.15 26.48
N ASP A 5 -0.74 -28.12 27.26
CA ASP A 5 -1.19 -26.84 26.69
C ASP A 5 0.04 -25.97 26.32
N GLN A 6 0.84 -26.40 25.35
CA GLN A 6 1.79 -25.50 24.70
C GLN A 6 0.96 -24.45 23.94
N GLN A 7 1.08 -23.25 24.41
CA GLN A 7 0.44 -22.05 23.86
C GLN A 7 0.78 -21.92 22.36
N THR A 8 -0.17 -22.26 21.49
CA THR A 8 0.00 -22.22 20.02
C THR A 8 -0.30 -20.86 19.43
N ASN A 9 -0.85 -19.93 20.23
CA ASN A 9 -1.23 -18.59 19.83
C ASN A 9 -0.10 -17.56 20.03
N ILE A 10 -0.18 -16.44 19.33
CA ILE A 10 0.68 -15.28 19.57
C ILE A 10 0.27 -14.64 20.90
N ASP A 11 1.25 -14.38 21.78
CA ASP A 11 1.00 -13.79 23.09
C ASP A 11 0.49 -12.33 22.96
N ASP A 12 -0.44 -11.94 23.82
CA ASP A 12 -1.00 -10.59 23.91
C ASP A 12 -0.30 -9.84 25.06
N LEU A 13 0.71 -9.03 24.70
CA LEU A 13 1.60 -8.39 25.66
C LEU A 13 1.35 -6.89 25.83
N LEU A 14 0.83 -6.22 24.80
CA LEU A 14 0.61 -4.77 24.79
C LEU A 14 -0.88 -4.45 24.97
N LEU A 15 -1.21 -3.64 25.99
CA LEU A 15 -2.56 -3.19 26.30
C LEU A 15 -2.73 -1.71 25.94
N GLU A 16 -3.72 -1.41 25.08
CA GLU A 16 -4.10 -0.05 24.71
C GLU A 16 -5.56 0.22 25.12
N ASN A 17 -5.78 1.22 25.97
CA ASN A 17 -7.09 1.53 26.54
C ASN A 17 -7.65 2.89 26.09
N ARG A 18 -6.86 3.71 25.36
CA ARG A 18 -7.33 5.02 24.87
C ARG A 18 -8.39 4.84 23.80
N LYS A 19 -9.46 5.62 23.86
CA LYS A 19 -10.61 5.54 22.95
C LYS A 19 -11.00 6.91 22.45
N PHE A 20 -11.24 7.02 21.16
CA PHE A 20 -11.61 8.24 20.48
C PHE A 20 -12.91 8.03 19.69
N PRO A 21 -14.09 8.29 20.30
CA PRO A 21 -15.35 8.20 19.58
C PRO A 21 -15.43 9.32 18.53
N PRO A 22 -16.17 9.11 17.41
CA PRO A 22 -16.38 10.15 16.44
C PRO A 22 -17.05 11.38 17.08
N SER A 23 -16.52 12.58 16.80
CA SER A 23 -17.08 13.82 17.31
C SER A 23 -18.48 14.06 16.74
N ALA A 24 -19.32 14.79 17.47
CA ALA A 24 -20.65 15.15 16.99
C ALA A 24 -20.60 15.99 15.70
N ALA A 25 -19.57 16.84 15.55
CA ALA A 25 -19.35 17.65 14.37
C ALA A 25 -19.02 16.77 13.15
N PHE A 26 -18.14 15.77 13.31
CA PHE A 26 -17.78 14.83 12.25
C PHE A 26 -18.99 13.97 11.84
N LYS A 27 -19.69 13.37 12.81
CA LYS A 27 -20.89 12.53 12.56
C LYS A 27 -21.98 13.23 11.74
N LYS A 28 -22.14 14.52 11.94
CA LYS A 28 -23.22 15.28 11.30
C LYS A 28 -23.18 15.21 9.77
N ASN A 29 -21.98 15.13 9.20
CA ASN A 29 -21.78 15.14 7.76
C ASN A 29 -21.24 13.80 7.23
N SER A 30 -21.03 12.80 8.10
CA SER A 30 -20.46 11.52 7.69
C SER A 30 -21.39 10.71 6.81
N LEU A 31 -20.82 10.05 5.80
CA LEU A 31 -21.55 9.15 4.89
C LEU A 31 -22.02 7.87 5.58
N ALA A 32 -21.28 7.42 6.59
CA ALA A 32 -21.62 6.23 7.38
C ALA A 32 -21.69 6.57 8.87
N VAL A 33 -22.87 6.42 9.46
CA VAL A 33 -23.12 6.63 10.90
C VAL A 33 -23.86 5.41 11.46
N GLY A 34 -23.45 4.94 12.65
CA GLY A 34 -24.04 3.76 13.29
C GLY A 34 -23.69 2.46 12.57
N THR A 35 -24.58 1.46 12.65
CA THR A 35 -24.32 0.07 12.20
C THR A 35 -24.96 -0.27 10.86
N HIS A 36 -25.68 0.64 10.23
CA HIS A 36 -26.52 0.35 9.07
C HIS A 36 -25.84 -0.44 7.95
N LEU A 37 -24.62 -0.04 7.53
CA LEU A 37 -23.86 -0.77 6.50
C LEU A 37 -23.45 -2.17 6.97
N TYR A 38 -23.09 -2.31 8.25
CA TYR A 38 -22.76 -3.61 8.85
C TYR A 38 -23.99 -4.52 8.91
N ASP A 39 -25.14 -3.96 9.30
CA ASP A 39 -26.40 -4.71 9.40
C ASP A 39 -26.87 -5.20 8.02
N GLN A 40 -26.74 -4.37 6.98
CA GLN A 40 -27.03 -4.74 5.59
C GLN A 40 -26.12 -5.88 5.11
N ALA A 41 -24.80 -5.74 5.28
CA ALA A 41 -23.86 -6.75 4.86
C ALA A 41 -24.01 -8.06 5.63
N ALA A 42 -24.35 -8.01 6.93
CA ALA A 42 -24.60 -9.19 7.75
C ALA A 42 -25.88 -9.93 7.36
N ALA A 43 -26.90 -9.21 6.88
CA ALA A 43 -28.16 -9.79 6.45
C ALA A 43 -28.04 -10.53 5.09
N ASP A 44 -27.31 -9.95 4.14
CA ASP A 44 -27.11 -10.50 2.80
C ASP A 44 -25.80 -9.95 2.20
N ASP A 45 -24.73 -10.73 2.33
CA ASP A 45 -23.38 -10.31 1.90
C ASP A 45 -23.27 -10.13 0.37
N GLU A 46 -23.79 -11.08 -0.41
CA GLU A 46 -23.76 -10.96 -1.87
C GLU A 46 -24.70 -9.83 -2.35
N GLY A 47 -25.90 -9.72 -1.80
CA GLY A 47 -26.82 -8.63 -2.09
C GLY A 47 -26.26 -7.26 -1.71
N PHE A 48 -25.50 -7.17 -0.62
CA PHE A 48 -24.79 -5.95 -0.25
C PHE A 48 -23.79 -5.51 -1.33
N TRP A 49 -22.94 -6.43 -1.81
CA TRP A 49 -22.00 -6.11 -2.87
C TRP A 49 -22.66 -5.83 -4.21
N ALA A 50 -23.78 -6.51 -4.52
CA ALA A 50 -24.58 -6.21 -5.71
C ALA A 50 -25.14 -4.79 -5.66
N GLN A 51 -25.62 -4.35 -4.48
CA GLN A 51 -26.11 -2.99 -4.29
C GLN A 51 -24.97 -1.96 -4.43
N GLN A 52 -23.78 -2.23 -3.83
CA GLN A 52 -22.63 -1.34 -4.00
C GLN A 52 -22.20 -1.24 -5.48
N ALA A 53 -22.20 -2.35 -6.21
CA ALA A 53 -21.88 -2.36 -7.63
C ALA A 53 -22.89 -1.55 -8.48
N ALA A 54 -24.17 -1.67 -8.17
CA ALA A 54 -25.24 -0.93 -8.86
C ALA A 54 -25.21 0.58 -8.54
N ASP A 55 -24.90 0.95 -7.30
CA ASP A 55 -24.94 2.35 -6.86
C ASP A 55 -23.68 3.14 -7.23
N LEU A 56 -22.54 2.46 -7.34
CA LEU A 56 -21.23 3.12 -7.45
C LEU A 56 -20.59 3.02 -8.82
N ILE A 57 -21.02 2.07 -9.65
CA ILE A 57 -20.39 1.76 -10.94
C ILE A 57 -21.42 1.81 -12.04
N ASP A 58 -21.08 2.44 -13.15
CA ASP A 58 -21.88 2.40 -14.40
C ASP A 58 -21.52 1.14 -15.18
N TRP A 59 -22.53 0.34 -15.50
CA TRP A 59 -22.43 -0.90 -16.24
C TRP A 59 -22.98 -0.75 -17.66
N ASP A 60 -22.26 -1.23 -18.65
CA ASP A 60 -22.75 -1.34 -20.03
C ASP A 60 -23.76 -2.49 -20.18
N GLN A 61 -23.58 -3.53 -19.38
CA GLN A 61 -24.45 -4.69 -19.28
C GLN A 61 -24.46 -5.20 -17.84
N ASP A 62 -25.66 -5.41 -17.29
CA ASP A 62 -25.82 -6.00 -15.96
C ASP A 62 -25.34 -7.45 -15.93
N TRP A 63 -24.94 -7.91 -14.74
CA TRP A 63 -24.57 -9.28 -14.46
C TRP A 63 -25.81 -10.17 -14.27
N HIS A 64 -25.64 -11.48 -14.47
CA HIS A 64 -26.68 -12.48 -14.20
C HIS A 64 -26.37 -13.32 -12.96
N THR A 65 -25.14 -13.32 -12.45
CA THR A 65 -24.73 -13.99 -11.22
C THR A 65 -23.81 -13.07 -10.44
N ILE A 66 -24.13 -12.84 -9.14
CA ILE A 66 -23.37 -11.90 -8.31
C ILE A 66 -21.98 -12.48 -8.03
N CYS A 67 -21.91 -13.72 -7.52
CA CYS A 67 -20.67 -14.39 -7.17
C CYS A 67 -20.73 -15.86 -7.58
N GLU A 68 -19.67 -16.36 -8.20
CA GLU A 68 -19.35 -17.79 -8.35
C GLU A 68 -18.16 -18.11 -7.45
N TRP A 69 -18.38 -18.95 -6.44
CA TRP A 69 -17.36 -19.33 -5.48
C TRP A 69 -17.00 -20.80 -5.53
N ASN A 70 -15.84 -21.13 -6.08
CA ASN A 70 -15.24 -22.46 -6.11
C ASN A 70 -13.85 -22.40 -5.50
N VAL A 71 -13.73 -22.62 -4.19
CA VAL A 71 -12.46 -22.49 -3.45
C VAL A 71 -11.30 -23.14 -4.21
N PRO A 72 -10.21 -22.42 -4.51
CA PRO A 72 -9.86 -21.08 -4.09
C PRO A 72 -10.25 -19.96 -5.10
N TYR A 73 -11.05 -20.23 -6.10
CA TYR A 73 -11.36 -19.34 -7.20
C TYR A 73 -12.72 -18.68 -7.05
N ALA A 74 -12.74 -17.34 -7.18
CA ALA A 74 -13.96 -16.56 -7.19
C ALA A 74 -14.10 -15.75 -8.48
N LYS A 75 -15.35 -15.56 -8.93
CA LYS A 75 -15.73 -14.60 -9.96
C LYS A 75 -16.86 -13.73 -9.45
N TRP A 76 -16.83 -12.46 -9.79
CA TRP A 76 -17.81 -11.49 -9.34
C TRP A 76 -18.50 -10.79 -10.51
N PHE A 77 -19.80 -10.57 -10.37
CA PHE A 77 -20.64 -9.89 -11.37
C PHE A 77 -20.55 -10.56 -12.75
N VAL A 78 -20.73 -11.88 -12.76
CA VAL A 78 -20.55 -12.73 -13.93
C VAL A 78 -21.54 -12.36 -15.03
N GLY A 79 -21.02 -12.13 -16.25
CA GLY A 79 -21.78 -11.66 -17.41
C GLY A 79 -21.95 -10.16 -17.47
N GLY A 80 -21.62 -9.44 -16.42
CA GLY A 80 -21.59 -7.97 -16.41
C GLY A 80 -20.49 -7.42 -17.32
N LYS A 81 -20.75 -6.26 -17.91
CA LYS A 81 -19.78 -5.53 -18.74
C LYS A 81 -19.69 -4.08 -18.30
N LEU A 82 -18.47 -3.59 -18.24
CA LEU A 82 -18.14 -2.20 -17.87
C LEU A 82 -16.81 -1.80 -18.48
N ASN A 83 -16.50 -0.52 -18.41
CA ASN A 83 -15.14 -0.05 -18.66
C ASN A 83 -14.62 0.74 -17.45
N VAL A 84 -13.44 0.37 -16.94
CA VAL A 84 -12.85 1.02 -15.76
C VAL A 84 -12.47 2.47 -16.05
N SER A 85 -11.90 2.77 -17.22
CA SER A 85 -11.57 4.14 -17.64
C SER A 85 -12.82 4.99 -17.79
N TYR A 86 -13.91 4.47 -18.36
CA TYR A 86 -15.20 5.15 -18.44
C TYR A 86 -15.70 5.56 -17.06
N ASN A 87 -15.66 4.63 -16.11
CA ASN A 87 -16.09 4.88 -14.73
C ASN A 87 -15.21 5.90 -13.99
N CYS A 88 -13.96 6.02 -14.36
CA CYS A 88 -13.04 7.00 -13.79
C CYS A 88 -13.13 8.39 -14.42
N LEU A 89 -13.54 8.50 -15.68
CA LEU A 89 -13.46 9.75 -16.47
C LEU A 89 -14.77 10.12 -17.16
N ASP A 90 -15.19 9.33 -18.16
CA ASP A 90 -16.27 9.70 -19.08
C ASP A 90 -17.56 10.03 -18.34
N ARG A 91 -17.98 9.21 -17.39
CA ARG A 91 -19.25 9.43 -16.66
C ARG A 91 -19.25 10.75 -15.90
N HIS A 92 -18.09 11.19 -15.36
CA HIS A 92 -18.00 12.47 -14.66
C HIS A 92 -18.09 13.65 -15.64
N VAL A 93 -17.44 13.55 -16.80
CA VAL A 93 -17.54 14.56 -17.86
C VAL A 93 -18.97 14.64 -18.39
N LEU A 94 -19.60 13.50 -18.66
CA LEU A 94 -20.99 13.42 -19.11
C LEU A 94 -21.99 13.94 -18.07
N ALA A 95 -21.69 13.80 -16.78
CA ALA A 95 -22.48 14.37 -15.69
C ALA A 95 -22.30 15.90 -15.50
N GLY A 96 -21.47 16.54 -16.33
CA GLY A 96 -21.23 17.98 -16.28
C GLY A 96 -20.08 18.41 -15.37
N ASN A 97 -19.29 17.45 -14.86
CA ASN A 97 -18.13 17.70 -13.99
C ASN A 97 -16.79 17.78 -14.77
N GLY A 98 -16.83 18.01 -16.07
CA GLY A 98 -15.65 18.04 -16.91
C GLY A 98 -14.60 19.09 -16.52
N ASP A 99 -15.05 20.24 -16.05
CA ASP A 99 -14.18 21.34 -15.60
C ASP A 99 -13.63 21.16 -14.17
N LYS A 100 -14.13 20.14 -13.45
CA LYS A 100 -13.65 19.81 -12.12
C LYS A 100 -12.20 19.32 -12.20
N VAL A 101 -11.36 19.77 -11.25
CA VAL A 101 -9.99 19.29 -11.14
C VAL A 101 -9.97 17.82 -10.72
N ALA A 102 -9.36 16.98 -11.53
CA ALA A 102 -9.07 15.58 -11.21
C ALA A 102 -7.73 15.47 -10.46
N ILE A 103 -6.70 16.16 -10.94
CA ILE A 103 -5.33 16.03 -10.44
C ILE A 103 -4.69 17.41 -10.29
N HIS A 104 -4.20 17.71 -9.09
CA HIS A 104 -3.13 18.66 -8.85
C HIS A 104 -1.82 17.89 -8.80
N TRP A 105 -0.99 18.05 -9.79
CA TRP A 105 0.34 17.44 -9.80
C TRP A 105 1.42 18.46 -9.45
N GLU A 106 2.36 18.02 -8.61
CA GLU A 106 3.53 18.79 -8.25
C GLU A 106 4.80 17.97 -8.41
N GLY A 107 5.76 18.48 -9.20
CA GLY A 107 7.09 17.91 -9.33
C GLY A 107 8.02 18.37 -8.22
N GLU A 108 9.04 17.59 -7.92
CA GLU A 108 10.04 17.93 -6.90
C GLU A 108 10.75 19.28 -7.15
N PRO A 109 11.07 19.66 -8.42
CA PRO A 109 11.63 21.00 -8.71
C PRO A 109 10.67 22.18 -8.48
N GLY A 110 9.38 21.90 -8.21
CA GLY A 110 8.36 22.92 -7.98
C GLY A 110 7.51 23.26 -9.21
N ASP A 111 7.69 22.56 -10.31
CA ASP A 111 6.80 22.61 -11.46
C ASP A 111 5.46 21.96 -11.13
N THR A 112 4.37 22.46 -11.73
CA THR A 112 3.01 22.04 -11.40
C THR A 112 2.15 21.87 -12.63
N ARG A 113 1.15 20.98 -12.53
CA ARG A 113 0.06 20.85 -13.48
C ARG A 113 -1.27 20.74 -12.73
N THR A 114 -2.28 21.42 -13.20
CA THR A 114 -3.67 21.20 -12.77
C THR A 114 -4.41 20.60 -13.95
N ILE A 115 -5.00 19.43 -13.78
CA ILE A 115 -5.62 18.65 -14.85
C ILE A 115 -7.09 18.41 -14.46
N THR A 116 -7.99 18.88 -15.31
CA THR A 116 -9.43 18.64 -15.14
C THR A 116 -9.83 17.24 -15.63
N TYR A 117 -11.05 16.80 -15.29
CA TYR A 117 -11.58 15.52 -15.79
C TYR A 117 -11.66 15.50 -17.32
N SER A 118 -12.07 16.60 -17.96
CA SER A 118 -12.10 16.70 -19.43
C SER A 118 -10.71 16.63 -20.06
N GLU A 119 -9.73 17.31 -19.48
CA GLU A 119 -8.35 17.28 -19.97
C GLU A 119 -7.74 15.90 -19.81
N LEU A 120 -7.96 15.25 -18.64
CA LEU A 120 -7.48 13.89 -18.39
C LEU A 120 -8.13 12.87 -19.35
N LEU A 121 -9.43 13.01 -19.62
CA LEU A 121 -10.14 12.16 -20.60
C LEU A 121 -9.51 12.29 -21.99
N VAL A 122 -9.26 13.52 -22.47
CA VAL A 122 -8.61 13.76 -23.76
C VAL A 122 -7.21 13.14 -23.82
N GLU A 123 -6.40 13.28 -22.77
CA GLU A 123 -5.08 12.65 -22.72
C GLU A 123 -5.16 11.14 -22.77
N VAL A 124 -6.11 10.54 -22.04
CA VAL A 124 -6.33 9.07 -22.03
C VAL A 124 -6.84 8.57 -23.38
N GLU A 125 -7.78 9.25 -24.03
CA GLU A 125 -8.27 8.87 -25.35
C GLU A 125 -7.15 8.91 -26.40
N LYS A 126 -6.35 9.97 -26.41
CA LYS A 126 -5.18 10.10 -27.30
C LYS A 126 -4.19 8.97 -27.05
N PHE A 127 -3.81 8.72 -25.79
CA PHE A 127 -2.83 7.69 -25.50
C PHE A 127 -3.36 6.27 -25.76
N SER A 128 -4.68 6.04 -25.61
CA SER A 128 -5.35 4.80 -26.02
C SER A 128 -5.19 4.55 -27.53
N ASN A 129 -5.39 5.60 -28.33
CA ASN A 129 -5.15 5.53 -29.77
C ASN A 129 -3.67 5.32 -30.14
N VAL A 130 -2.76 5.91 -29.37
CA VAL A 130 -1.31 5.63 -29.48
C VAL A 130 -1.04 4.15 -29.27
N LEU A 131 -1.53 3.56 -28.16
CA LEU A 131 -1.34 2.12 -27.90
C LEU A 131 -1.90 1.25 -29.00
N LYS A 132 -3.11 1.56 -29.53
CA LYS A 132 -3.69 0.86 -30.68
C LYS A 132 -2.80 0.98 -31.92
N SER A 133 -2.22 2.16 -32.20
CA SER A 133 -1.32 2.36 -33.34
C SER A 133 0.00 1.59 -33.24
N LEU A 134 0.42 1.27 -32.01
CA LEU A 134 1.57 0.41 -31.70
C LEU A 134 1.20 -1.08 -31.65
N GLY A 135 0.00 -1.46 -32.10
CA GLY A 135 -0.43 -2.84 -32.20
C GLY A 135 -0.92 -3.47 -30.89
N VAL A 136 -1.18 -2.68 -29.84
CA VAL A 136 -1.76 -3.19 -28.59
C VAL A 136 -3.24 -3.47 -28.81
N VAL A 137 -3.66 -4.67 -28.44
CA VAL A 137 -5.06 -5.12 -28.52
C VAL A 137 -5.53 -5.63 -27.15
N LYS A 138 -6.84 -5.84 -27.02
CA LYS A 138 -7.46 -6.42 -25.84
C LYS A 138 -6.76 -7.71 -25.41
N GLY A 139 -6.39 -7.80 -24.13
CA GLY A 139 -5.69 -8.94 -23.55
C GLY A 139 -4.17 -8.89 -23.64
N ASP A 140 -3.58 -7.96 -24.38
CA ASP A 140 -2.14 -7.71 -24.38
C ASP A 140 -1.70 -7.11 -23.02
N ARG A 141 -0.40 -7.22 -22.70
CA ARG A 141 0.18 -6.62 -21.50
C ARG A 141 1.11 -5.48 -21.90
N VAL A 142 1.02 -4.41 -21.11
CA VAL A 142 1.84 -3.19 -21.24
C VAL A 142 2.56 -2.94 -19.92
N ASN A 143 3.88 -2.86 -19.94
CA ASN A 143 4.65 -2.49 -18.75
C ASN A 143 4.81 -0.98 -18.65
N ILE A 144 4.65 -0.46 -17.42
CA ILE A 144 4.78 0.96 -17.09
C ILE A 144 5.89 1.12 -16.06
N TYR A 145 6.94 1.85 -16.42
CA TYR A 145 8.12 2.12 -15.58
C TYR A 145 8.38 3.62 -15.57
N LEU A 146 7.55 4.35 -14.80
CA LEU A 146 7.49 5.81 -14.74
C LEU A 146 7.69 6.34 -13.32
N PRO A 147 8.18 7.58 -13.14
CA PRO A 147 8.09 8.28 -11.88
C PRO A 147 6.64 8.71 -11.61
N MET A 148 6.39 9.36 -10.45
CA MET A 148 5.06 9.84 -10.05
C MET A 148 4.62 11.08 -10.85
N ILE A 149 4.41 10.89 -12.15
CA ILE A 149 3.93 11.90 -13.10
C ILE A 149 2.53 11.55 -13.60
N PRO A 150 1.73 12.53 -14.06
CA PRO A 150 0.37 12.30 -14.54
C PRO A 150 0.28 11.25 -15.67
N GLU A 151 1.30 11.16 -16.49
CA GLU A 151 1.41 10.20 -17.58
C GLU A 151 1.34 8.73 -17.11
N ALA A 152 1.68 8.46 -15.84
CA ALA A 152 1.50 7.13 -15.25
C ALA A 152 0.01 6.77 -15.11
N ALA A 153 -0.81 7.70 -14.60
CA ALA A 153 -2.26 7.50 -14.52
C ALA A 153 -2.90 7.44 -15.92
N VAL A 154 -2.44 8.30 -16.85
CA VAL A 154 -2.88 8.25 -18.26
C VAL A 154 -2.60 6.89 -18.86
N ALA A 155 -1.40 6.33 -18.68
CA ALA A 155 -1.02 5.03 -19.24
C ALA A 155 -1.88 3.89 -18.65
N MET A 156 -2.12 3.87 -17.34
CA MET A 156 -2.96 2.87 -16.67
C MET A 156 -4.40 2.92 -17.17
N LEU A 157 -5.00 4.11 -17.25
CA LEU A 157 -6.38 4.31 -17.73
C LEU A 157 -6.53 4.03 -19.21
N SER A 158 -5.50 4.32 -20.02
CA SER A 158 -5.51 4.01 -21.45
C SER A 158 -5.47 2.51 -21.71
N CYS A 159 -4.69 1.75 -20.96
CA CYS A 159 -4.72 0.28 -21.01
C CYS A 159 -6.11 -0.25 -20.63
N ALA A 160 -6.68 0.24 -19.53
CA ALA A 160 -8.02 -0.14 -19.09
C ALA A 160 -9.10 0.17 -20.15
N ARG A 161 -8.97 1.33 -20.84
CA ARG A 161 -9.91 1.78 -21.88
C ARG A 161 -10.03 0.84 -23.06
N ILE A 162 -8.90 0.24 -23.47
CA ILE A 162 -8.84 -0.67 -24.64
C ILE A 162 -8.79 -2.15 -24.25
N GLY A 163 -8.88 -2.48 -22.97
CA GLY A 163 -8.87 -3.85 -22.45
C GLY A 163 -7.49 -4.52 -22.44
N ALA A 164 -6.41 -3.76 -22.56
CA ALA A 164 -5.06 -4.25 -22.29
C ALA A 164 -4.79 -4.29 -20.79
N ALA A 165 -4.07 -5.31 -20.31
CA ALA A 165 -3.66 -5.38 -18.92
C ALA A 165 -2.35 -4.61 -18.73
N HIS A 166 -2.31 -3.72 -17.75
CA HIS A 166 -1.04 -3.06 -17.40
C HIS A 166 -0.28 -3.80 -16.30
N SER A 167 1.04 -3.60 -16.28
CA SER A 167 1.91 -4.02 -15.19
C SER A 167 2.83 -2.85 -14.84
N VAL A 168 2.54 -2.20 -13.71
CA VAL A 168 3.35 -1.07 -13.25
C VAL A 168 4.53 -1.59 -12.45
N VAL A 169 5.72 -1.12 -12.80
CA VAL A 169 6.97 -1.44 -12.12
C VAL A 169 7.48 -0.17 -11.45
N PHE A 170 7.77 -0.26 -10.15
CA PHE A 170 8.28 0.87 -9.39
C PHE A 170 9.55 1.46 -10.02
N GLY A 171 9.55 2.78 -10.29
CA GLY A 171 10.63 3.48 -10.99
C GLY A 171 12.00 3.42 -10.31
N GLY A 172 12.05 2.95 -9.08
CA GLY A 172 13.28 2.71 -8.35
C GLY A 172 13.84 1.27 -8.45
N PHE A 173 13.19 0.33 -9.15
CA PHE A 173 13.71 -1.03 -9.30
C PHE A 173 14.86 -1.08 -10.31
N SER A 174 15.72 -2.12 -10.16
CA SER A 174 16.84 -2.37 -11.07
C SER A 174 16.37 -2.83 -12.45
N SER A 175 17.26 -2.74 -13.43
CA SER A 175 17.05 -3.26 -14.78
C SER A 175 16.68 -4.75 -14.79
N GLN A 176 17.31 -5.56 -13.94
CA GLN A 176 16.99 -7.00 -13.83
C GLN A 176 15.57 -7.20 -13.28
N ALA A 177 15.17 -6.46 -12.24
CA ALA A 177 13.82 -6.54 -11.68
C ALA A 177 12.74 -6.10 -12.68
N LEU A 178 13.05 -5.14 -13.55
CA LEU A 178 12.19 -4.74 -14.66
C LEU A 178 12.12 -5.84 -15.73
N ALA A 179 13.26 -6.41 -16.13
CA ALA A 179 13.32 -7.48 -17.14
C ALA A 179 12.53 -8.72 -16.71
N ASP A 180 12.65 -9.14 -15.45
CA ASP A 180 11.94 -10.29 -14.91
C ASP A 180 10.42 -10.13 -15.04
N ARG A 181 9.90 -8.92 -14.75
CA ARG A 181 8.47 -8.60 -14.82
C ARG A 181 7.97 -8.49 -16.25
N ILE A 182 8.76 -7.92 -17.14
CA ILE A 182 8.43 -7.85 -18.57
C ILE A 182 8.34 -9.27 -19.15
N ASN A 183 9.32 -10.12 -18.86
CA ASN A 183 9.36 -11.49 -19.37
C ASN A 183 8.21 -12.34 -18.80
N ASP A 184 7.91 -12.25 -17.52
CA ASP A 184 6.82 -13.01 -16.90
C ASP A 184 5.45 -12.54 -17.41
N ALA A 185 5.27 -11.22 -17.59
CA ALA A 185 4.04 -10.65 -18.18
C ALA A 185 3.96 -10.85 -19.70
N GLU A 186 5.06 -11.16 -20.37
CA GLU A 186 5.16 -11.17 -21.85
C GLU A 186 4.65 -9.86 -22.47
N ALA A 187 5.09 -8.72 -21.91
CA ALA A 187 4.62 -7.42 -22.35
C ALA A 187 5.18 -7.04 -23.74
N LYS A 188 4.35 -6.39 -24.55
CA LYS A 188 4.72 -5.93 -25.91
C LYS A 188 5.26 -4.51 -25.93
N VAL A 189 4.75 -3.66 -25.04
CA VAL A 189 5.11 -2.24 -24.96
C VAL A 189 5.63 -1.93 -23.58
N LEU A 190 6.72 -1.17 -23.53
CA LEU A 190 7.24 -0.54 -22.31
C LEU A 190 7.02 0.97 -22.38
N ILE A 191 6.37 1.53 -21.38
CA ILE A 191 6.23 2.98 -21.19
C ILE A 191 7.21 3.41 -20.11
N THR A 192 8.14 4.30 -20.41
CA THR A 192 9.15 4.80 -19.47
C THR A 192 9.36 6.31 -19.64
N ALA A 193 10.30 6.88 -18.91
CA ALA A 193 10.73 8.26 -19.05
C ALA A 193 12.23 8.36 -19.32
N ASP A 194 12.68 9.50 -19.81
CA ASP A 194 14.13 9.78 -19.88
C ASP A 194 14.76 9.71 -18.48
N GLY A 195 14.10 10.29 -17.49
CA GLY A 195 14.47 10.29 -16.09
C GLY A 195 13.33 10.79 -15.21
N GLY A 196 13.61 11.09 -13.95
CA GLY A 196 12.73 11.72 -12.98
C GLY A 196 13.55 12.53 -11.99
N TYR A 197 12.89 13.16 -11.02
CA TYR A 197 13.56 13.97 -10.01
C TYR A 197 13.53 13.30 -8.64
N ARG A 198 14.67 13.32 -7.94
CA ARG A 198 14.79 12.86 -6.57
C ARG A 198 15.93 13.56 -5.82
N ARG A 199 15.64 14.18 -4.68
CA ARG A 199 16.58 14.96 -3.86
C ARG A 199 17.27 16.08 -4.62
N GLY A 200 16.53 16.74 -5.52
CA GLY A 200 17.02 17.84 -6.34
C GLY A 200 17.84 17.43 -7.56
N GLU A 201 18.03 16.16 -7.79
CA GLU A 201 18.81 15.62 -8.91
C GLU A 201 17.94 14.82 -9.87
N VAL A 202 18.36 14.76 -11.13
CA VAL A 202 17.75 13.88 -12.13
C VAL A 202 18.30 12.48 -11.95
N PHE A 203 17.42 11.51 -11.76
CA PHE A 203 17.78 10.10 -11.84
C PHE A 203 17.36 9.53 -13.21
N GLU A 204 18.20 8.71 -13.79
CA GLU A 204 18.01 8.19 -15.14
C GLU A 204 17.14 6.93 -15.13
N LEU A 205 16.09 6.86 -15.99
CA LEU A 205 15.22 5.69 -16.16
C LEU A 205 15.47 4.97 -17.47
N LYS A 206 15.61 5.70 -18.59
CA LYS A 206 15.78 5.10 -19.92
C LYS A 206 16.99 4.17 -20.03
N PRO A 207 18.17 4.50 -19.45
CA PRO A 207 19.31 3.56 -19.47
C PRO A 207 19.01 2.23 -18.77
N ALA A 208 18.32 2.24 -17.61
CA ALA A 208 17.90 1.01 -16.93
C ALA A 208 16.84 0.23 -17.74
N ALA A 209 15.95 0.94 -18.41
CA ALA A 209 14.99 0.33 -19.34
C ALA A 209 15.71 -0.32 -20.55
N ASP A 210 16.71 0.34 -21.14
CA ASP A 210 17.48 -0.22 -22.26
C ASP A 210 18.24 -1.48 -21.87
N GLU A 211 18.83 -1.50 -20.68
CA GLU A 211 19.49 -2.69 -20.14
C GLU A 211 18.49 -3.85 -19.93
N ALA A 212 17.32 -3.58 -19.38
CA ALA A 212 16.28 -4.57 -19.22
C ALA A 212 15.80 -5.15 -20.56
N ILE A 213 15.57 -4.29 -21.55
CA ILE A 213 15.07 -4.67 -22.88
C ILE A 213 16.05 -5.58 -23.61
N ALA A 214 17.34 -5.50 -23.35
CA ALA A 214 18.34 -6.39 -23.97
C ALA A 214 18.06 -7.88 -23.72
N SER A 215 17.30 -8.21 -22.66
CA SER A 215 16.91 -9.58 -22.27
C SER A 215 15.40 -9.85 -22.35
N THR A 216 14.60 -8.95 -22.95
CA THR A 216 13.14 -9.07 -23.02
C THR A 216 12.65 -9.06 -24.47
N PRO A 217 12.64 -10.22 -25.15
CA PRO A 217 12.40 -10.30 -26.58
C PRO A 217 10.96 -9.98 -27.01
N THR A 218 10.03 -9.88 -26.07
CA THR A 218 8.61 -9.57 -26.34
C THR A 218 8.34 -8.08 -26.54
N ILE A 219 9.26 -7.20 -26.12
CA ILE A 219 9.11 -5.76 -26.29
C ILE A 219 9.31 -5.36 -27.76
N GLU A 220 8.25 -4.88 -28.37
CA GLU A 220 8.21 -4.39 -29.75
C GLU A 220 8.42 -2.87 -29.80
N HIS A 221 7.84 -2.14 -28.82
CA HIS A 221 7.89 -0.68 -28.76
C HIS A 221 8.19 -0.16 -27.34
N VAL A 222 8.89 0.98 -27.31
CA VAL A 222 9.18 1.74 -26.08
C VAL A 222 8.67 3.16 -26.24
N VAL A 223 7.78 3.59 -25.35
CA VAL A 223 7.29 4.96 -25.31
C VAL A 223 8.01 5.71 -24.21
N VAL A 224 8.66 6.83 -24.54
CA VAL A 224 9.51 7.58 -23.61
C VAL A 224 8.92 8.95 -23.31
N VAL A 225 8.57 9.19 -22.06
CA VAL A 225 8.14 10.51 -21.58
C VAL A 225 9.38 11.37 -21.30
N LYS A 226 9.35 12.62 -21.76
CA LYS A 226 10.40 13.59 -21.47
C LYS A 226 10.12 14.30 -20.16
N ARG A 227 10.79 13.86 -19.09
CA ARG A 227 10.62 14.41 -17.73
C ARG A 227 11.91 15.03 -17.19
N GLY A 228 13.01 14.29 -17.19
CA GLY A 228 14.31 14.71 -16.65
C GLY A 228 15.04 15.67 -17.57
N GLY A 229 14.81 15.59 -18.87
CA GLY A 229 15.51 16.37 -19.88
C GLY A 229 16.96 15.89 -20.12
N ASN A 230 17.35 14.78 -19.49
CA ASN A 230 18.65 14.16 -19.70
C ASN A 230 18.74 13.52 -21.09
N LYS A 231 19.98 13.41 -21.60
CA LYS A 231 20.23 12.81 -22.90
C LYS A 231 20.05 11.30 -22.83
N VAL A 232 19.20 10.74 -23.69
CA VAL A 232 18.95 9.30 -23.79
C VAL A 232 19.19 8.78 -25.19
N ASN A 233 19.48 7.49 -25.29
CA ASN A 233 19.54 6.80 -26.56
C ASN A 233 18.12 6.44 -27.03
N MET A 234 17.81 6.73 -28.30
CA MET A 234 16.53 6.40 -28.92
C MET A 234 16.79 5.49 -30.15
N VAL A 235 16.38 4.25 -30.04
CA VAL A 235 16.52 3.24 -31.10
C VAL A 235 15.43 3.45 -32.13
N ALA A 236 15.81 3.79 -33.35
CA ALA A 236 14.88 4.04 -34.45
C ALA A 236 13.98 2.82 -34.73
N GLY A 237 12.68 3.04 -34.89
CA GLY A 237 11.68 1.99 -35.17
C GLY A 237 11.14 1.28 -33.90
N ARG A 238 11.87 1.32 -32.78
CA ARG A 238 11.43 0.77 -31.48
C ARG A 238 11.01 1.85 -30.50
N ASP A 239 11.84 2.91 -30.35
CA ASP A 239 11.66 3.93 -29.32
C ASP A 239 10.96 5.16 -29.90
N HIS A 240 9.96 5.63 -29.17
CA HIS A 240 9.12 6.75 -29.59
C HIS A 240 9.00 7.76 -28.46
N TRP A 241 9.08 9.05 -28.77
CA TRP A 241 8.76 10.08 -27.80
C TRP A 241 7.24 10.16 -27.56
N TYR A 242 6.83 10.13 -26.31
CA TYR A 242 5.43 10.25 -25.90
C TYR A 242 4.76 11.49 -26.52
N HIS A 243 5.39 12.65 -26.41
CA HIS A 243 4.83 13.92 -26.90
C HIS A 243 4.67 13.94 -28.43
N ASP A 244 5.54 13.30 -29.19
CA ASP A 244 5.41 13.22 -30.65
C ASP A 244 4.22 12.35 -31.05
N LEU A 245 4.05 11.21 -30.40
CA LEU A 245 2.89 10.33 -30.62
C LEU A 245 1.58 11.04 -30.23
N MET A 246 1.55 11.71 -29.07
CA MET A 246 0.38 12.44 -28.58
C MET A 246 -0.02 13.61 -29.47
N ALA A 247 0.95 14.27 -30.12
CA ALA A 247 0.67 15.42 -30.98
C ALA A 247 -0.19 15.06 -32.21
N THR A 248 -0.11 13.82 -32.67
CA THR A 248 -0.80 13.34 -33.89
C THR A 248 -1.96 12.38 -33.59
N ALA A 249 -2.12 11.95 -32.34
CA ALA A 249 -3.18 11.04 -31.95
C ALA A 249 -4.56 11.71 -31.92
N SER A 250 -5.58 10.97 -32.38
CA SER A 250 -6.98 11.39 -32.26
C SER A 250 -7.39 11.39 -30.77
N ASP A 251 -8.19 12.40 -30.40
CA ASP A 251 -8.84 12.54 -29.10
C ASP A 251 -10.23 11.88 -29.02
N ASN A 252 -10.53 10.98 -29.93
CA ASN A 252 -11.74 10.18 -29.92
C ASN A 252 -11.37 8.70 -29.90
N CYS A 253 -11.52 8.10 -28.73
CA CYS A 253 -11.33 6.66 -28.50
C CYS A 253 -12.42 6.17 -27.53
N PRO A 254 -13.59 5.74 -28.04
CA PRO A 254 -14.65 5.20 -27.18
C PRO A 254 -14.16 4.09 -26.27
N ALA A 255 -14.64 4.10 -25.02
CA ALA A 255 -14.32 3.05 -24.07
C ALA A 255 -14.98 1.72 -24.48
N GLU A 256 -14.20 0.65 -24.55
CA GLU A 256 -14.71 -0.67 -24.94
C GLU A 256 -15.32 -1.40 -23.75
N PRO A 257 -16.56 -1.92 -23.82
CA PRO A 257 -17.14 -2.74 -22.76
C PRO A 257 -16.30 -4.00 -22.51
N MET A 258 -15.85 -4.17 -21.26
CA MET A 258 -15.06 -5.32 -20.81
C MET A 258 -15.91 -6.24 -19.94
N ASP A 259 -15.68 -7.53 -20.04
CA ASP A 259 -16.23 -8.51 -19.09
C ASP A 259 -15.77 -8.16 -17.67
N SER A 260 -16.64 -8.34 -16.67
CA SER A 260 -16.31 -8.10 -15.26
C SER A 260 -15.04 -8.85 -14.82
N GLU A 261 -14.78 -10.01 -15.40
CA GLU A 261 -13.60 -10.83 -15.13
C GLU A 261 -12.44 -10.62 -16.13
N GLN A 262 -12.53 -9.62 -17.02
CA GLN A 262 -11.39 -9.23 -17.87
C GLN A 262 -10.21 -8.79 -17.00
N LEU A 263 -9.00 -9.32 -17.27
CA LEU A 263 -7.78 -8.93 -16.59
C LEU A 263 -7.53 -7.42 -16.75
N LEU A 264 -7.41 -6.72 -15.62
CA LEU A 264 -7.14 -5.28 -15.58
C LEU A 264 -5.64 -5.00 -15.43
N PHE A 265 -5.01 -5.69 -14.48
CA PHE A 265 -3.58 -5.53 -14.26
C PHE A 265 -2.92 -6.75 -13.61
N LEU A 266 -1.60 -6.79 -13.78
CA LEU A 266 -0.67 -7.65 -13.05
C LEU A 266 0.20 -6.78 -12.15
N LEU A 267 0.22 -7.07 -10.86
CA LEU A 267 1.11 -6.38 -9.93
C LEU A 267 2.00 -7.38 -9.21
N TYR A 268 3.31 -7.19 -9.34
CA TYR A 268 4.30 -8.12 -8.83
C TYR A 268 4.67 -7.82 -7.37
N THR A 269 4.51 -8.83 -6.51
CA THR A 269 4.94 -8.80 -5.11
C THR A 269 6.18 -9.68 -4.91
N SER A 270 6.97 -9.36 -3.88
CA SER A 270 8.10 -10.20 -3.48
C SER A 270 7.59 -11.57 -2.98
N GLY A 271 8.22 -12.65 -3.41
CA GLY A 271 7.94 -14.00 -2.92
C GLY A 271 9.03 -14.48 -1.97
N THR A 272 8.69 -15.37 -1.04
CA THR A 272 9.64 -16.03 -0.14
C THR A 272 10.68 -16.87 -0.90
N THR A 273 10.35 -17.33 -2.11
CA THR A 273 11.20 -18.15 -2.99
C THR A 273 12.09 -17.35 -3.95
N GLY A 274 12.13 -16.02 -3.84
CA GLY A 274 12.93 -15.15 -4.70
C GLY A 274 12.25 -14.74 -6.03
N LYS A 275 11.42 -15.58 -6.67
CA LYS A 275 10.68 -15.20 -7.87
C LYS A 275 9.47 -14.33 -7.50
N PRO A 276 9.29 -13.14 -8.12
CA PRO A 276 8.11 -12.31 -7.91
C PRO A 276 6.80 -13.05 -8.27
N LYS A 277 5.70 -12.71 -7.58
CA LYS A 277 4.35 -13.23 -7.85
C LYS A 277 3.58 -12.18 -8.63
N GLY A 278 3.13 -12.46 -9.83
CA GLY A 278 2.22 -11.61 -10.61
C GLY A 278 0.79 -11.76 -10.11
N ILE A 279 0.35 -10.87 -9.25
CA ILE A 279 -1.01 -10.88 -8.69
C ILE A 279 -1.98 -10.37 -9.75
N MET A 280 -3.04 -11.16 -10.02
CA MET A 280 -4.04 -10.87 -11.04
C MET A 280 -5.25 -10.17 -10.45
N HIS A 281 -5.62 -9.01 -11.00
CA HIS A 281 -6.89 -8.34 -10.69
C HIS A 281 -7.72 -8.11 -11.95
N THR A 282 -9.04 -8.28 -11.81
CA THR A 282 -10.04 -8.13 -12.90
C THR A 282 -10.79 -6.81 -12.74
N THR A 283 -11.65 -6.47 -13.70
CA THR A 283 -12.27 -5.13 -13.81
C THR A 283 -13.38 -4.88 -12.80
N GLY A 284 -14.49 -5.61 -12.88
CA GLY A 284 -15.73 -5.25 -12.18
C GLY A 284 -15.66 -5.37 -10.68
N GLY A 285 -15.21 -6.54 -10.18
CA GLY A 285 -15.09 -6.76 -8.72
C GLY A 285 -14.09 -5.83 -8.07
N TYR A 286 -12.91 -5.67 -8.66
CA TYR A 286 -11.88 -4.78 -8.14
C TYR A 286 -12.37 -3.33 -8.09
N LEU A 287 -12.93 -2.81 -9.19
CA LEU A 287 -13.40 -1.41 -9.23
C LEU A 287 -14.49 -1.15 -8.19
N THR A 288 -15.47 -2.05 -8.06
CA THR A 288 -16.52 -1.95 -7.04
C THR A 288 -15.94 -1.87 -5.64
N HIS A 289 -15.01 -2.76 -5.31
CA HIS A 289 -14.38 -2.80 -3.98
C HIS A 289 -13.60 -1.53 -3.67
N VAL A 290 -12.75 -1.07 -4.59
CA VAL A 290 -11.91 0.12 -4.32
C VAL A 290 -12.74 1.41 -4.32
N THR A 291 -13.78 1.52 -5.15
CA THR A 291 -14.68 2.67 -5.16
C THR A 291 -15.47 2.74 -3.84
N TYR A 292 -16.02 1.60 -3.40
CA TYR A 292 -16.73 1.49 -2.12
C TYR A 292 -15.83 1.87 -0.94
N THR A 293 -14.67 1.25 -0.82
CA THR A 293 -13.79 1.49 0.33
C THR A 293 -13.18 2.89 0.31
N HIS A 294 -12.83 3.43 -0.85
CA HIS A 294 -12.37 4.82 -0.96
C HIS A 294 -13.46 5.81 -0.51
N LYS A 295 -14.71 5.58 -0.90
CA LYS A 295 -15.82 6.43 -0.51
C LYS A 295 -16.09 6.42 1.00
N TYR A 296 -16.23 5.24 1.60
CA TYR A 296 -16.71 5.11 2.98
C TYR A 296 -15.62 5.12 4.04
N VAL A 297 -14.43 4.58 3.76
CA VAL A 297 -13.31 4.61 4.71
C VAL A 297 -12.74 6.02 4.84
N PHE A 298 -12.65 6.75 3.72
CA PHE A 298 -12.19 8.14 3.75
C PHE A 298 -13.32 9.15 3.90
N ASP A 299 -14.58 8.68 4.07
CA ASP A 299 -15.75 9.56 4.21
C ASP A 299 -15.74 10.66 3.14
N LEU A 300 -15.49 10.28 1.89
CA LEU A 300 -15.17 11.18 0.80
C LEU A 300 -16.39 11.98 0.36
N HIS A 301 -16.28 13.30 0.38
CA HIS A 301 -17.22 14.26 -0.20
C HIS A 301 -16.60 14.89 -1.46
N PRO A 302 -16.84 14.33 -2.65
CA PRO A 302 -16.14 14.74 -3.86
C PRO A 302 -16.22 16.24 -4.15
N GLU A 303 -17.31 16.88 -3.76
CA GLU A 303 -17.58 18.30 -4.03
C GLU A 303 -16.70 19.28 -3.21
N SER A 304 -16.13 18.81 -2.10
CA SER A 304 -15.39 19.66 -1.16
C SER A 304 -14.02 19.14 -0.77
N ASP A 305 -13.77 17.85 -0.97
CA ASP A 305 -12.52 17.24 -0.55
C ASP A 305 -11.41 17.36 -1.59
N VAL A 306 -10.20 17.59 -1.10
CA VAL A 306 -8.95 17.38 -1.80
C VAL A 306 -8.22 16.22 -1.11
N TYR A 307 -8.14 15.10 -1.79
CA TYR A 307 -7.54 13.87 -1.29
C TYR A 307 -6.06 13.78 -1.69
N TRP A 308 -5.21 13.33 -0.79
CA TRP A 308 -3.81 13.06 -1.10
C TRP A 308 -3.33 11.76 -0.47
N CYS A 309 -2.95 10.81 -1.32
CA CYS A 309 -2.23 9.60 -0.95
C CYS A 309 -0.75 9.76 -1.35
N THR A 310 0.17 9.55 -0.42
CA THR A 310 1.61 9.72 -0.65
C THR A 310 2.31 8.45 -1.15
N ALA A 311 1.55 7.41 -1.50
CA ALA A 311 2.09 6.18 -2.06
C ALA A 311 2.58 6.39 -3.52
N ASP A 312 3.22 5.35 -4.07
CA ASP A 312 3.67 5.31 -5.45
C ASP A 312 2.78 4.37 -6.28
N VAL A 313 2.58 4.70 -7.55
CA VAL A 313 1.77 3.87 -8.49
C VAL A 313 2.39 2.50 -8.74
N GLY A 314 3.66 2.30 -8.47
CA GLY A 314 4.33 0.99 -8.52
C GLY A 314 3.87 0.00 -7.43
N TRP A 315 3.00 0.43 -6.50
CA TRP A 315 2.42 -0.39 -5.44
C TRP A 315 0.90 -0.44 -5.56
N ILE A 316 0.28 -1.45 -4.93
CA ILE A 316 -1.17 -1.59 -4.97
C ILE A 316 -1.89 -0.35 -4.39
N THR A 317 -1.32 0.32 -3.41
CA THR A 317 -1.89 1.54 -2.84
C THR A 317 -2.02 2.64 -3.90
N GLY A 318 -1.05 2.77 -4.79
CA GLY A 318 -1.12 3.70 -5.90
C GLY A 318 -2.19 3.33 -6.93
N HIS A 319 -2.34 2.04 -7.25
CA HIS A 319 -3.42 1.57 -8.12
C HIS A 319 -4.79 1.89 -7.53
N SER A 320 -5.03 1.42 -6.30
CA SER A 320 -6.35 1.44 -5.68
C SER A 320 -6.74 2.82 -5.14
N TYR A 321 -5.78 3.58 -4.59
CA TYR A 321 -6.07 4.83 -3.85
C TYR A 321 -5.31 6.05 -4.35
N ILE A 322 -4.73 5.99 -5.57
CA ILE A 322 -4.32 7.17 -6.34
C ILE A 322 -5.04 7.18 -7.68
N VAL A 323 -5.11 6.04 -8.41
CA VAL A 323 -5.71 6.04 -9.75
C VAL A 323 -7.19 5.65 -9.70
N TYR A 324 -7.51 4.40 -9.36
CA TYR A 324 -8.86 3.87 -9.60
C TYR A 324 -9.91 4.34 -8.58
N GLY A 325 -9.66 4.22 -7.28
CA GLY A 325 -10.62 4.62 -6.25
C GLY A 325 -10.97 6.11 -6.26
N PRO A 326 -9.97 7.02 -6.24
CA PRO A 326 -10.24 8.46 -6.29
C PRO A 326 -10.95 8.90 -7.56
N LEU A 327 -10.46 8.49 -8.74
CA LEU A 327 -11.04 8.91 -10.01
C LEU A 327 -12.44 8.32 -10.24
N SER A 328 -12.69 7.07 -9.84
CA SER A 328 -14.04 6.50 -9.92
C SER A 328 -15.04 7.21 -9.02
N ASN A 329 -14.61 7.78 -7.90
CA ASN A 329 -15.45 8.59 -7.03
C ASN A 329 -15.53 10.07 -7.45
N GLY A 330 -14.91 10.48 -8.54
CA GLY A 330 -14.92 11.88 -8.97
C GLY A 330 -14.16 12.82 -8.02
N ALA A 331 -13.15 12.33 -7.31
CA ALA A 331 -12.36 13.12 -6.35
C ALA A 331 -11.42 14.11 -7.04
N THR A 332 -11.11 15.20 -6.35
CA THR A 332 -9.94 16.02 -6.62
C THR A 332 -8.79 15.48 -5.78
N GLN A 333 -7.62 15.25 -6.37
CA GLN A 333 -6.49 14.69 -5.66
C GLN A 333 -5.16 15.38 -5.97
N VAL A 334 -4.20 15.18 -5.06
CA VAL A 334 -2.82 15.61 -5.26
C VAL A 334 -1.96 14.40 -5.63
N ILE A 335 -1.09 14.57 -6.63
CA ILE A 335 -0.01 13.64 -6.97
C ILE A 335 1.31 14.39 -6.86
N TYR A 336 2.25 13.85 -6.10
CA TYR A 336 3.57 14.47 -5.90
C TYR A 336 4.68 13.56 -6.39
N GLU A 337 5.55 14.08 -7.24
CA GLU A 337 6.82 13.46 -7.63
C GLU A 337 7.94 14.04 -6.78
N GLY A 338 8.51 13.27 -5.89
CA GLY A 338 9.65 13.70 -5.07
C GLY A 338 9.75 13.01 -3.74
N VAL A 339 10.77 13.40 -2.97
CA VAL A 339 10.96 12.94 -1.60
C VAL A 339 10.32 13.91 -0.59
N PRO A 340 9.96 13.43 0.61
CA PRO A 340 9.23 14.26 1.57
C PRO A 340 10.07 15.38 2.21
N ASN A 341 11.40 15.35 2.05
CA ASN A 341 12.34 16.26 2.69
C ASN A 341 13.16 17.12 1.72
N TYR A 342 12.67 17.34 0.51
CA TYR A 342 13.31 18.22 -0.46
C TYR A 342 12.34 19.30 -0.93
N PRO A 343 12.74 20.59 -0.94
CA PRO A 343 14.05 21.14 -0.52
C PRO A 343 14.25 21.20 1.00
N ALA A 344 13.18 20.98 1.80
CA ALA A 344 13.21 21.02 3.26
C ALA A 344 12.21 20.02 3.88
N ASN A 345 12.31 19.79 5.19
CA ASN A 345 11.50 18.79 5.92
C ASN A 345 10.00 19.17 6.00
N ASP A 346 9.64 20.40 5.73
CA ASP A 346 8.26 20.90 5.70
C ASP A 346 7.56 20.71 4.34
N ARG A 347 8.22 20.08 3.37
CA ARG A 347 7.76 19.98 1.98
C ARG A 347 6.33 19.46 1.84
N LEU A 348 5.98 18.39 2.55
CA LEU A 348 4.64 17.82 2.45
C LEU A 348 3.58 18.76 3.04
N TRP A 349 3.92 19.44 4.12
CA TRP A 349 3.00 20.37 4.78
C TRP A 349 2.74 21.60 3.92
N SER A 350 3.77 22.09 3.20
CA SER A 350 3.60 23.17 2.21
C SER A 350 2.67 22.77 1.06
N ILE A 351 2.65 21.49 0.67
CA ILE A 351 1.72 20.95 -0.35
C ILE A 351 0.30 20.84 0.23
N VAL A 352 0.16 20.39 1.48
CA VAL A 352 -1.15 20.35 2.18
C VAL A 352 -1.78 21.75 2.19
N GLU A 353 -1.03 22.77 2.64
CA GLU A 353 -1.50 24.15 2.66
C GLU A 353 -1.81 24.67 1.26
N LYS A 354 -0.90 24.48 0.29
CA LYS A 354 -1.01 24.99 -1.07
C LYS A 354 -2.28 24.52 -1.79
N TYR A 355 -2.62 23.25 -1.65
CA TYR A 355 -3.76 22.66 -2.35
C TYR A 355 -5.00 22.51 -1.47
N GLY A 356 -4.92 22.89 -0.19
CA GLY A 356 -6.03 22.76 0.74
C GLY A 356 -6.43 21.30 0.97
N VAL A 357 -5.45 20.41 1.14
CA VAL A 357 -5.70 18.97 1.33
C VAL A 357 -6.58 18.75 2.55
N THR A 358 -7.65 17.96 2.37
CA THR A 358 -8.63 17.66 3.43
C THR A 358 -8.47 16.24 3.97
N ILE A 359 -7.98 15.32 3.15
CA ILE A 359 -7.75 13.90 3.48
C ILE A 359 -6.31 13.56 3.15
N PHE A 360 -5.54 13.13 4.15
CA PHE A 360 -4.13 12.79 3.99
C PHE A 360 -3.87 11.33 4.37
N TYR A 361 -3.39 10.53 3.41
CA TYR A 361 -3.18 9.08 3.52
C TYR A 361 -1.73 8.73 3.28
N THR A 362 -1.05 8.20 4.31
CA THR A 362 0.40 7.93 4.25
C THR A 362 0.78 6.67 5.04
N ALA A 363 2.06 6.30 5.00
CA ALA A 363 2.57 5.12 5.69
C ALA A 363 3.09 5.44 7.10
N PRO A 364 2.99 4.51 8.08
CA PRO A 364 3.56 4.67 9.42
C PRO A 364 5.05 5.00 9.42
N THR A 365 5.83 4.44 8.51
CA THR A 365 7.25 4.79 8.33
C THR A 365 7.44 6.28 7.99
N ALA A 366 6.59 6.87 7.16
CA ALA A 366 6.63 8.31 6.88
C ALA A 366 6.26 9.12 8.14
N ILE A 367 5.22 8.71 8.87
CA ILE A 367 4.78 9.35 10.12
C ILE A 367 5.93 9.37 11.13
N ARG A 368 6.60 8.23 11.37
CA ARG A 368 7.77 8.16 12.27
C ARG A 368 8.93 9.06 11.81
N THR A 369 9.11 9.18 10.51
CA THR A 369 10.10 10.10 9.93
C THR A 369 9.74 11.56 10.23
N PHE A 370 8.46 11.92 10.11
CA PHE A 370 7.99 13.27 10.46
C PHE A 370 8.15 13.57 11.95
N MET A 371 7.84 12.60 12.81
CA MET A 371 8.10 12.71 14.26
C MET A 371 9.59 12.99 14.56
N LYS A 372 10.50 12.32 13.83
CA LYS A 372 11.94 12.53 13.98
C LYS A 372 12.38 13.94 13.56
N TRP A 373 11.72 14.54 12.55
CA TRP A 373 12.03 15.91 12.12
C TRP A 373 11.51 16.97 13.08
N GLY A 374 10.51 16.64 13.90
CA GLY A 374 9.97 17.49 14.95
C GLY A 374 8.67 18.20 14.58
N ASP A 375 8.00 18.70 15.61
CA ASP A 375 6.68 19.32 15.53
C ASP A 375 6.73 20.71 14.89
N ASP A 376 7.90 21.35 14.88
CA ASP A 376 8.09 22.68 14.28
C ASP A 376 7.90 22.67 12.75
N GLU A 377 8.12 21.53 12.09
CA GLU A 377 7.98 21.45 10.62
C GLU A 377 6.53 21.61 10.16
N PRO A 378 5.55 20.85 10.65
CA PRO A 378 4.16 21.08 10.31
C PRO A 378 3.59 22.40 10.85
N ALA A 379 4.12 22.91 11.97
CA ALA A 379 3.68 24.18 12.56
C ALA A 379 3.98 25.42 11.69
N LYS A 380 4.83 25.31 10.67
CA LYS A 380 5.11 26.39 9.71
C LYS A 380 3.96 26.63 8.72
N HIS A 381 3.00 25.70 8.62
CA HIS A 381 1.97 25.68 7.60
C HIS A 381 0.56 25.61 8.17
N ASP A 382 -0.41 26.13 7.42
CA ASP A 382 -1.81 26.01 7.78
C ASP A 382 -2.35 24.62 7.42
N MET A 383 -2.55 23.80 8.45
CA MET A 383 -3.10 22.45 8.34
C MET A 383 -4.61 22.41 8.63
N SER A 384 -5.28 23.57 8.72
CA SER A 384 -6.68 23.68 9.16
C SER A 384 -7.68 23.01 8.21
N THR A 385 -7.31 22.79 6.96
CA THR A 385 -8.15 22.11 5.96
C THR A 385 -8.23 20.60 6.19
N LEU A 386 -7.26 19.98 6.88
CA LEU A 386 -7.29 18.55 7.17
C LEU A 386 -8.47 18.20 8.05
N ARG A 387 -9.27 17.23 7.62
CA ARG A 387 -10.43 16.69 8.37
C ARG A 387 -10.35 15.19 8.63
N LEU A 388 -9.50 14.45 7.88
CA LEU A 388 -9.30 13.02 8.04
C LEU A 388 -7.86 12.63 7.69
N LEU A 389 -7.31 11.72 8.50
CA LEU A 389 -5.98 11.14 8.31
C LEU A 389 -6.09 9.63 8.10
N GLY A 390 -5.22 9.07 7.28
CA GLY A 390 -5.18 7.63 7.05
C GLY A 390 -3.76 7.06 7.13
N SER A 391 -3.69 5.79 7.51
CA SER A 391 -2.45 5.02 7.63
C SER A 391 -2.52 3.72 6.83
N VAL A 392 -1.41 3.33 6.16
CA VAL A 392 -1.35 2.17 5.25
C VAL A 392 0.03 1.55 5.16
N GLY A 393 0.05 0.24 4.89
CA GLY A 393 1.22 -0.51 4.42
C GLY A 393 1.96 -1.31 5.48
N GLU A 394 1.83 -0.94 6.73
CA GLU A 394 2.36 -1.66 7.90
C GLU A 394 1.54 -1.31 9.14
N PRO A 395 1.57 -2.12 10.22
CA PRO A 395 0.95 -1.75 11.48
C PRO A 395 1.52 -0.42 12.02
N ILE A 396 0.62 0.45 12.49
CA ILE A 396 1.03 1.69 13.15
C ILE A 396 1.07 1.48 14.66
N ASN A 397 2.18 1.87 15.30
CA ASN A 397 2.25 1.81 16.75
C ASN A 397 1.41 2.93 17.40
N PRO A 398 0.88 2.72 18.63
CA PRO A 398 0.00 3.68 19.30
C PRO A 398 0.58 5.09 19.42
N GLU A 399 1.86 5.23 19.68
CA GLU A 399 2.51 6.55 19.87
C GLU A 399 2.61 7.32 18.54
N ALA A 400 2.94 6.66 17.44
CA ALA A 400 2.92 7.30 16.11
C ALA A 400 1.49 7.67 15.69
N TRP A 401 0.50 6.84 16.01
CA TRP A 401 -0.91 7.14 15.79
C TRP A 401 -1.35 8.37 16.58
N MET A 402 -0.98 8.47 17.87
CA MET A 402 -1.29 9.63 18.71
C MET A 402 -0.64 10.91 18.18
N TRP A 403 0.66 10.84 17.86
CA TRP A 403 1.36 11.99 17.29
C TRP A 403 0.70 12.46 15.99
N TYR A 404 0.36 11.53 15.12
CA TYR A 404 -0.29 11.82 13.83
C TYR A 404 -1.64 12.51 14.03
N ARG A 405 -2.45 11.98 14.96
CA ARG A 405 -3.73 12.60 15.33
C ARG A 405 -3.58 13.98 15.96
N ASP A 406 -2.69 14.09 16.96
CA ASP A 406 -2.61 15.28 17.80
C ASP A 406 -1.80 16.41 17.16
N THR A 407 -0.70 16.10 16.47
CA THR A 407 0.15 17.09 15.78
C THR A 407 -0.38 17.43 14.41
N ILE A 408 -0.54 16.46 13.53
CA ILE A 408 -0.99 16.70 12.14
C ILE A 408 -2.50 16.94 12.09
N GLY A 409 -3.27 16.12 12.77
CA GLY A 409 -4.72 16.22 12.85
C GLY A 409 -5.24 17.23 13.90
N ARG A 410 -4.36 17.92 14.60
CA ARG A 410 -4.70 18.93 15.64
C ARG A 410 -5.63 18.38 16.74
N GLY A 411 -5.62 17.08 16.99
CA GLY A 411 -6.52 16.40 17.91
C GLY A 411 -7.98 16.27 17.43
N GLU A 412 -8.32 16.75 16.23
CA GLU A 412 -9.68 16.83 15.70
C GLU A 412 -9.96 15.79 14.62
N CYS A 413 -8.95 15.43 13.80
CA CYS A 413 -9.10 14.49 12.70
C CYS A 413 -9.20 13.04 13.21
N PRO A 414 -10.18 12.24 12.78
CA PRO A 414 -10.10 10.80 12.94
C PRO A 414 -8.92 10.24 12.13
N VAL A 415 -8.31 9.16 12.63
CA VAL A 415 -7.26 8.42 11.92
C VAL A 415 -7.83 7.07 11.52
N VAL A 416 -7.94 6.83 10.23
CA VAL A 416 -8.32 5.51 9.70
C VAL A 416 -7.06 4.71 9.43
N ASP A 417 -6.79 3.72 10.27
CA ASP A 417 -5.75 2.73 10.05
C ASP A 417 -6.30 1.61 9.18
N THR A 418 -5.61 1.30 8.09
CA THR A 418 -6.14 0.39 7.07
C THR A 418 -5.25 -0.84 6.93
N TRP A 419 -5.83 -2.03 7.07
CA TRP A 419 -5.15 -3.27 6.70
C TRP A 419 -5.71 -3.83 5.40
N TRP A 420 -4.81 -4.15 4.50
CA TRP A 420 -5.07 -4.81 3.23
C TRP A 420 -3.76 -5.17 2.51
N GLN A 421 -3.85 -5.87 1.41
CA GLN A 421 -2.72 -6.41 0.67
C GLN A 421 -2.88 -6.17 -0.83
N THR A 422 -1.81 -6.37 -1.60
CA THR A 422 -1.90 -6.45 -3.07
C THR A 422 -2.93 -7.50 -3.49
N GLU A 423 -2.92 -8.63 -2.81
CA GLU A 423 -3.81 -9.77 -3.01
C GLU A 423 -5.29 -9.45 -2.73
N THR A 424 -5.57 -8.54 -1.82
CA THR A 424 -6.97 -8.16 -1.52
C THR A 424 -7.53 -7.10 -2.44
N GLY A 425 -6.68 -6.38 -3.17
CA GLY A 425 -7.07 -5.35 -4.12
C GLY A 425 -7.51 -4.03 -3.49
N GLY A 426 -8.11 -4.06 -2.31
CA GLY A 426 -8.58 -2.90 -1.57
C GLY A 426 -8.62 -3.14 -0.06
N ILE A 427 -9.05 -2.13 0.70
CA ILE A 427 -9.10 -2.13 2.16
C ILE A 427 -10.06 -3.22 2.65
N MET A 428 -9.62 -3.99 3.65
CA MET A 428 -10.35 -5.10 4.25
C MET A 428 -10.73 -4.80 5.70
N ILE A 429 -9.81 -4.23 6.48
CA ILE A 429 -10.03 -3.90 7.88
C ILE A 429 -9.69 -2.43 8.07
N SER A 430 -10.64 -1.65 8.56
CA SER A 430 -10.49 -0.23 8.82
C SER A 430 -11.68 0.32 9.58
N PRO A 431 -11.54 1.36 10.40
CA PRO A 431 -12.71 2.07 10.93
C PRO A 431 -13.48 2.78 9.83
N LEU A 432 -14.80 2.88 10.01
CA LEU A 432 -15.64 3.89 9.35
C LEU A 432 -15.67 5.12 10.26
N PRO A 433 -15.09 6.26 9.85
CA PRO A 433 -14.72 7.34 10.78
C PRO A 433 -15.93 8.02 11.45
N GLY A 434 -17.13 7.95 10.85
CA GLY A 434 -18.38 8.46 11.45
C GLY A 434 -19.09 7.47 12.36
N ALA A 435 -18.73 6.19 12.32
CA ALA A 435 -19.41 5.10 13.03
C ALA A 435 -18.55 4.46 14.14
N THR A 436 -17.25 4.33 13.92
CA THR A 436 -16.34 3.53 14.75
C THR A 436 -15.63 4.36 15.82
N THR A 437 -15.63 3.90 17.08
CA THR A 437 -14.72 4.42 18.09
C THR A 437 -13.31 3.94 17.80
N LEU A 438 -12.36 4.84 17.68
CA LEU A 438 -10.97 4.53 17.33
C LEU A 438 -10.17 4.12 18.58
N LYS A 439 -9.21 3.20 18.38
CA LYS A 439 -8.17 2.87 19.36
C LYS A 439 -6.80 3.03 18.69
N PRO A 440 -5.84 3.74 19.30
CA PRO A 440 -4.52 3.95 18.71
C PRO A 440 -3.83 2.63 18.35
N GLY A 441 -3.45 2.45 17.08
CA GLY A 441 -2.77 1.25 16.58
C GLY A 441 -3.68 0.08 16.21
N SER A 442 -5.00 0.19 16.38
CA SER A 442 -5.94 -0.82 15.93
C SER A 442 -6.52 -0.48 14.55
N ALA A 443 -6.54 -1.45 13.65
CA ALA A 443 -7.28 -1.36 12.40
C ALA A 443 -8.79 -1.54 12.59
N THR A 444 -9.24 -1.80 13.81
CA THR A 444 -10.62 -1.91 14.32
C THR A 444 -11.40 -3.11 13.81
N PHE A 445 -12.22 -2.97 12.78
CA PHE A 445 -13.14 -4.02 12.33
C PHE A 445 -13.00 -4.28 10.83
N PRO A 446 -13.34 -5.49 10.35
CA PRO A 446 -13.54 -5.68 8.91
C PRO A 446 -14.56 -4.67 8.39
N VAL A 447 -14.31 -4.08 7.22
CA VAL A 447 -15.30 -3.19 6.61
C VAL A 447 -16.56 -3.98 6.24
N PRO A 448 -17.76 -3.37 6.19
CA PRO A 448 -18.99 -4.07 5.83
C PRO A 448 -18.83 -4.85 4.51
N GLY A 449 -19.27 -6.11 4.48
CA GLY A 449 -19.09 -7.03 3.35
C GLY A 449 -17.78 -7.82 3.38
N ILE A 450 -16.94 -7.67 4.41
CA ILE A 450 -15.71 -8.44 4.59
C ILE A 450 -15.83 -9.36 5.81
N SER A 451 -15.45 -10.63 5.64
CA SER A 451 -15.47 -11.62 6.69
C SER A 451 -14.04 -12.04 7.06
N ALA A 452 -13.54 -11.54 8.19
CA ALA A 452 -12.23 -11.85 8.73
C ALA A 452 -12.33 -12.56 10.09
N GLU A 453 -11.43 -13.50 10.33
CA GLU A 453 -11.31 -14.23 11.59
C GLU A 453 -9.86 -14.34 12.02
N VAL A 454 -9.64 -14.37 13.33
CA VAL A 454 -8.37 -14.78 13.92
C VAL A 454 -8.48 -16.24 14.32
N VAL A 455 -7.52 -17.08 13.92
CA VAL A 455 -7.50 -18.51 14.19
C VAL A 455 -6.20 -18.94 14.85
N ASP A 456 -6.24 -20.03 15.61
CA ASP A 456 -5.06 -20.69 16.17
C ASP A 456 -4.30 -21.54 15.13
N ASP A 457 -3.22 -22.21 15.51
CA ASP A 457 -2.45 -23.09 14.62
C ASP A 457 -3.27 -24.28 14.07
N ALA A 458 -4.32 -24.69 14.76
CA ALA A 458 -5.22 -25.76 14.35
C ALA A 458 -6.38 -25.26 13.47
N GLY A 459 -6.49 -23.94 13.24
CA GLY A 459 -7.56 -23.33 12.47
C GLY A 459 -8.85 -23.09 13.27
N HIS A 460 -8.84 -23.23 14.60
CA HIS A 460 -9.98 -22.89 15.43
C HIS A 460 -10.05 -21.38 15.65
N ARG A 461 -11.27 -20.84 15.62
CA ARG A 461 -11.50 -19.41 15.87
C ARG A 461 -11.07 -19.03 17.28
N VAL A 462 -10.32 -17.93 17.37
CA VAL A 462 -9.89 -17.31 18.61
C VAL A 462 -10.90 -16.21 18.97
N GLU A 463 -11.52 -16.31 20.15
CA GLU A 463 -12.46 -15.31 20.63
C GLU A 463 -11.74 -14.08 21.21
N HIS A 464 -10.59 -14.27 21.86
CA HIS A 464 -9.72 -13.23 22.42
C HIS A 464 -8.26 -13.67 22.34
N GLY A 465 -7.35 -12.72 22.13
CA GLY A 465 -5.92 -12.99 22.04
C GLY A 465 -5.39 -13.06 20.61
N GLY A 466 -4.14 -13.51 20.48
CA GLY A 466 -3.43 -13.52 19.22
C GLY A 466 -3.57 -14.81 18.42
N GLY A 467 -3.41 -14.72 17.11
CA GLY A 467 -3.46 -15.84 16.17
C GLY A 467 -3.13 -15.40 14.75
N TYR A 468 -3.66 -16.12 13.80
CA TYR A 468 -3.47 -15.92 12.36
C TYR A 468 -4.70 -15.25 11.75
N LEU A 469 -4.48 -14.21 10.98
CA LEU A 469 -5.55 -13.54 10.25
C LEU A 469 -5.95 -14.38 9.03
N THR A 470 -7.23 -14.68 8.93
CA THR A 470 -7.83 -15.39 7.79
C THR A 470 -9.08 -14.68 7.29
N LEU A 471 -9.38 -14.84 6.00
CA LEU A 471 -10.62 -14.37 5.39
C LEU A 471 -11.45 -15.59 4.99
N THR A 472 -12.74 -15.59 5.35
CA THR A 472 -13.58 -16.78 5.30
C THR A 472 -14.55 -16.81 4.12
N ARG A 473 -14.71 -15.67 3.42
CA ARG A 473 -15.55 -15.53 2.24
C ARG A 473 -14.82 -14.79 1.14
N PRO A 474 -15.20 -14.99 -0.13
CA PRO A 474 -14.67 -14.19 -1.22
C PRO A 474 -15.18 -12.75 -1.13
N TRP A 475 -14.43 -11.81 -1.62
CA TRP A 475 -14.78 -10.39 -1.75
C TRP A 475 -14.53 -9.94 -3.19
N PRO A 476 -15.21 -8.87 -3.67
CA PRO A 476 -15.15 -8.51 -5.09
C PRO A 476 -13.74 -8.21 -5.61
N GLY A 477 -12.92 -7.52 -4.81
CA GLY A 477 -11.53 -7.18 -5.14
C GLY A 477 -10.50 -8.28 -4.89
N MET A 478 -10.92 -9.51 -4.57
CA MET A 478 -10.04 -10.65 -4.35
C MET A 478 -9.19 -10.94 -5.60
N LEU A 479 -7.91 -11.25 -5.39
CA LEU A 479 -7.04 -11.69 -6.48
C LEU A 479 -7.67 -12.90 -7.22
N ARG A 480 -7.44 -12.99 -8.52
CA ARG A 480 -7.91 -14.12 -9.34
C ARG A 480 -6.88 -15.23 -9.49
N GLY A 481 -5.73 -15.08 -8.86
CA GLY A 481 -4.63 -16.04 -8.88
C GLY A 481 -3.27 -15.37 -8.99
N ILE A 482 -2.23 -16.20 -9.14
CA ILE A 482 -0.89 -15.79 -9.53
C ILE A 482 -0.73 -16.09 -11.03
N TRP A 483 -0.28 -15.11 -11.79
CA TRP A 483 -0.07 -15.22 -13.23
C TRP A 483 0.84 -16.39 -13.57
N ASN A 484 0.37 -17.29 -14.46
CA ASN A 484 1.04 -18.50 -14.90
C ASN A 484 1.49 -19.47 -13.78
N ASP A 485 0.95 -19.34 -12.54
CA ASP A 485 1.38 -20.16 -11.42
C ASP A 485 0.22 -20.51 -10.45
N PRO A 486 -0.76 -21.32 -10.90
CA PRO A 486 -1.93 -21.69 -10.10
C PRO A 486 -1.58 -22.55 -8.88
N ASP A 487 -0.54 -23.38 -8.98
CA ASP A 487 -0.10 -24.24 -7.86
C ASP A 487 0.44 -23.39 -6.71
N ARG A 488 1.25 -22.38 -7.03
CA ARG A 488 1.78 -21.43 -6.05
C ARG A 488 0.67 -20.58 -5.41
N TYR A 489 -0.38 -20.24 -6.16
CA TYR A 489 -1.56 -19.57 -5.62
C TYR A 489 -2.23 -20.40 -4.54
N GLN A 490 -2.48 -21.67 -4.82
CA GLN A 490 -3.10 -22.59 -3.88
C GLN A 490 -2.20 -22.85 -2.66
N GLU A 491 -0.92 -23.11 -2.90
CA GLU A 491 0.06 -23.37 -1.83
C GLU A 491 0.22 -22.16 -0.89
N THR A 492 0.35 -20.96 -1.44
CA THR A 492 0.65 -19.76 -0.65
C THR A 492 -0.51 -19.33 0.24
N TYR A 493 -1.74 -19.36 -0.29
CA TYR A 493 -2.86 -18.68 0.36
C TYR A 493 -3.95 -19.63 0.89
N TRP A 494 -3.98 -20.89 0.46
CA TRP A 494 -5.11 -21.79 0.72
C TRP A 494 -4.74 -23.12 1.34
N SER A 495 -3.44 -23.47 1.41
CA SER A 495 -3.00 -24.78 1.91
C SER A 495 -3.00 -24.87 3.43
N ARG A 496 -2.81 -23.75 4.14
CA ARG A 496 -2.64 -23.76 5.60
C ARG A 496 -3.94 -24.00 6.36
N PHE A 497 -5.02 -23.35 5.94
CA PHE A 497 -6.33 -23.44 6.58
C PHE A 497 -7.39 -23.75 5.52
N GLU A 498 -8.02 -24.92 5.64
CA GLU A 498 -9.00 -25.40 4.65
C GLU A 498 -10.17 -24.40 4.50
N GLY A 499 -10.48 -24.02 3.26
CA GLY A 499 -11.58 -23.12 2.92
C GLY A 499 -11.41 -21.66 3.35
N ARG A 500 -10.21 -21.25 3.82
CA ARG A 500 -9.91 -19.89 4.26
C ARG A 500 -8.70 -19.32 3.54
N TYR A 501 -8.82 -18.07 3.13
CA TYR A 501 -7.66 -17.31 2.64
C TYR A 501 -6.74 -16.97 3.81
N PHE A 502 -5.50 -17.41 3.74
CA PHE A 502 -4.46 -17.11 4.72
C PHE A 502 -3.70 -15.85 4.34
N ALA A 503 -3.87 -14.77 5.09
CA ALA A 503 -3.24 -13.49 4.82
C ALA A 503 -1.71 -13.47 5.01
N GLY A 504 -1.17 -14.43 5.77
CA GLY A 504 0.23 -14.45 6.18
C GLY A 504 0.58 -13.39 7.23
N ASP A 505 -0.44 -12.79 7.85
CA ASP A 505 -0.31 -11.81 8.92
C ASP A 505 -0.83 -12.39 10.25
N GLY A 506 -0.16 -12.02 11.35
CA GLY A 506 -0.66 -12.21 12.69
C GLY A 506 -1.63 -11.11 13.09
N ALA A 507 -2.65 -11.46 13.87
CA ALA A 507 -3.58 -10.51 14.42
C ALA A 507 -4.02 -10.93 15.82
N LYS A 508 -4.52 -9.99 16.61
CA LYS A 508 -5.18 -10.27 17.88
C LYS A 508 -6.56 -9.62 17.92
N LEU A 509 -7.45 -10.25 18.67
CA LEU A 509 -8.75 -9.71 19.07
C LEU A 509 -8.70 -9.29 20.54
N ASP A 510 -9.07 -8.04 20.82
CA ASP A 510 -9.28 -7.63 22.20
C ASP A 510 -10.66 -8.03 22.71
N SER A 511 -10.93 -7.81 24.00
CA SER A 511 -12.20 -8.16 24.65
C SER A 511 -13.43 -7.42 24.09
N GLU A 512 -13.24 -6.40 23.27
CA GLU A 512 -14.28 -5.64 22.59
C GLU A 512 -14.41 -6.00 21.11
N GLY A 513 -13.62 -6.98 20.64
CA GLY A 513 -13.62 -7.45 19.25
C GLY A 513 -12.82 -6.60 18.27
N TYR A 514 -11.99 -5.69 18.75
CA TYR A 514 -11.10 -4.92 17.88
C TYR A 514 -9.94 -5.75 17.39
N LEU A 515 -9.65 -5.65 16.09
CA LEU A 515 -8.50 -6.29 15.45
C LEU A 515 -7.26 -5.42 15.54
N TRP A 516 -6.17 -6.04 15.95
CA TRP A 516 -4.84 -5.46 16.02
C TRP A 516 -3.92 -6.29 15.13
N LEU A 517 -3.27 -5.64 14.18
CA LEU A 517 -2.32 -6.31 13.28
C LEU A 517 -0.97 -6.43 13.97
N LEU A 518 -0.43 -7.64 14.02
CA LEU A 518 0.83 -7.97 14.67
C LEU A 518 2.01 -8.10 13.66
N GLY A 519 1.74 -7.78 12.39
CA GLY A 519 2.71 -7.90 11.31
C GLY A 519 2.74 -9.29 10.68
N ARG A 520 3.77 -9.54 9.86
CA ARG A 520 3.91 -10.82 9.14
C ARG A 520 4.17 -11.96 10.11
N VAL A 521 3.55 -13.11 9.86
CA VAL A 521 3.77 -14.32 10.65
C VAL A 521 5.25 -14.74 10.66
N ASP A 522 5.98 -14.46 9.56
CA ASP A 522 7.41 -14.72 9.46
C ASP A 522 8.27 -13.82 10.38
N ASP A 523 7.70 -12.73 10.90
CA ASP A 523 8.33 -11.78 11.81
C ASP A 523 7.95 -12.03 13.29
N VAL A 524 7.13 -13.04 13.59
CA VAL A 524 6.84 -13.48 14.97
C VAL A 524 8.03 -14.27 15.51
N MET A 525 8.52 -13.87 16.67
CA MET A 525 9.65 -14.50 17.36
C MET A 525 9.17 -15.57 18.33
N ASN A 526 9.94 -16.67 18.44
CA ASN A 526 9.70 -17.71 19.43
C ASN A 526 10.75 -17.64 20.53
N ILE A 527 10.39 -17.01 21.63
CA ILE A 527 11.29 -16.79 22.79
C ILE A 527 10.88 -17.73 23.92
N SER A 528 11.70 -18.73 24.22
CA SER A 528 11.42 -19.70 25.28
C SER A 528 10.03 -20.37 25.19
N GLY A 529 9.52 -20.61 23.96
CA GLY A 529 8.21 -21.18 23.72
C GLY A 529 7.07 -20.17 23.63
N HIS A 530 7.33 -18.89 23.87
CA HIS A 530 6.35 -17.80 23.69
C HIS A 530 6.48 -17.16 22.33
N ARG A 531 5.35 -16.88 21.68
CA ARG A 531 5.29 -16.25 20.36
C ARG A 531 5.06 -14.74 20.50
N ILE A 532 6.14 -13.98 20.41
CA ILE A 532 6.17 -12.54 20.61
C ILE A 532 6.22 -11.82 19.26
N SER A 533 5.32 -10.87 19.04
CA SER A 533 5.34 -10.02 17.84
C SER A 533 6.51 -9.03 17.90
N THR A 534 7.24 -8.89 16.80
CA THR A 534 8.24 -7.81 16.65
C THR A 534 7.61 -6.44 16.83
N THR A 535 6.39 -6.25 16.35
CA THR A 535 5.64 -4.99 16.41
C THR A 535 5.35 -4.55 17.85
N GLU A 536 5.05 -5.47 18.77
CA GLU A 536 4.81 -5.14 20.17
C GLU A 536 6.09 -4.63 20.87
N VAL A 537 7.22 -5.29 20.61
CA VAL A 537 8.52 -4.85 21.15
C VAL A 537 8.96 -3.52 20.54
N GLU A 538 8.75 -3.34 19.21
CA GLU A 538 8.99 -2.07 18.51
C GLU A 538 8.14 -0.93 19.12
N SER A 539 6.86 -1.20 19.38
CA SER A 539 5.95 -0.23 20.00
C SER A 539 6.40 0.18 21.40
N ALA A 540 6.82 -0.80 22.23
CA ALA A 540 7.37 -0.51 23.53
C ALA A 540 8.66 0.31 23.46
N LEU A 541 9.56 0.04 22.52
CA LEU A 541 10.76 0.85 22.31
C LEU A 541 10.42 2.29 21.90
N VAL A 542 9.49 2.46 20.96
CA VAL A 542 9.10 3.79 20.44
C VAL A 542 8.30 4.61 21.46
N SER A 543 7.67 3.99 22.47
CA SER A 543 7.04 4.71 23.58
C SER A 543 8.06 5.41 24.49
N HIS A 544 9.36 5.07 24.41
CA HIS A 544 10.40 5.78 25.12
C HIS A 544 10.67 7.16 24.50
N PRO A 545 10.72 8.26 25.29
CA PRO A 545 10.85 9.62 24.76
C PRO A 545 12.04 9.85 23.83
N ALA A 546 13.16 9.14 24.07
CA ALA A 546 14.39 9.29 23.28
C ALA A 546 14.34 8.50 21.94
N VAL A 547 13.39 7.59 21.72
CA VAL A 547 13.35 6.72 20.54
C VAL A 547 12.50 7.33 19.44
N ALA A 548 13.09 7.49 18.24
CA ALA A 548 12.38 7.92 17.05
C ALA A 548 11.79 6.74 16.27
N GLU A 549 12.59 5.67 16.11
CA GLU A 549 12.22 4.51 15.32
C GLU A 549 12.92 3.27 15.87
N ALA A 550 12.25 2.12 15.81
CA ALA A 550 12.83 0.84 16.18
C ALA A 550 12.43 -0.24 15.17
N ALA A 551 13.31 -1.19 14.96
CA ALA A 551 13.04 -2.44 14.25
C ALA A 551 13.56 -3.61 15.07
N VAL A 552 12.77 -4.67 15.15
CA VAL A 552 13.07 -5.84 15.97
C VAL A 552 13.08 -7.09 15.10
N VAL A 553 14.02 -7.99 15.39
CA VAL A 553 14.12 -9.30 14.74
C VAL A 553 14.44 -10.39 15.76
N GLY A 554 13.98 -11.60 15.51
CA GLY A 554 14.43 -12.79 16.22
C GLY A 554 15.72 -13.31 15.58
N ALA A 555 16.78 -13.48 16.37
CA ALA A 555 18.00 -14.16 15.96
C ALA A 555 18.13 -15.50 16.68
N ASN A 556 18.77 -16.49 16.07
CA ASN A 556 18.98 -17.79 16.69
C ASN A 556 19.71 -17.69 18.02
N ASP A 557 19.21 -18.34 19.04
CA ASP A 557 19.77 -18.39 20.39
C ASP A 557 19.70 -19.79 20.98
N PRO A 558 20.82 -20.34 21.43
CA PRO A 558 20.87 -21.73 21.90
C PRO A 558 20.07 -21.97 23.21
N THR A 559 19.77 -20.92 23.96
CA THR A 559 19.10 -21.02 25.27
C THR A 559 17.60 -20.82 25.15
N THR A 560 17.17 -19.83 24.34
CA THR A 560 15.76 -19.41 24.25
C THR A 560 15.11 -19.79 22.92
N GLY A 561 15.85 -20.48 22.04
CA GLY A 561 15.43 -20.76 20.67
C GLY A 561 15.69 -19.55 19.76
N GLN A 562 15.12 -18.42 20.11
CA GLN A 562 15.43 -17.11 19.51
C GLN A 562 15.67 -16.08 20.59
N ALA A 563 16.53 -15.09 20.31
CA ALA A 563 16.73 -13.89 21.11
C ALA A 563 16.17 -12.67 20.38
N ILE A 564 15.66 -11.73 21.13
CA ILE A 564 15.16 -10.45 20.61
C ILE A 564 16.33 -9.52 20.37
N ILE A 565 16.55 -9.12 19.13
CA ILE A 565 17.55 -8.13 18.73
C ILE A 565 16.84 -6.89 18.21
N ALA A 566 17.16 -5.75 18.81
CA ALA A 566 16.55 -4.48 18.43
C ALA A 566 17.56 -3.55 17.73
N TYR A 567 17.08 -2.81 16.75
CA TYR A 567 17.80 -1.73 16.07
C TYR A 567 17.04 -0.44 16.32
N VAL A 568 17.69 0.55 16.92
CA VAL A 568 17.03 1.76 17.42
C VAL A 568 17.67 3.01 16.85
N THR A 569 16.83 3.91 16.36
CA THR A 569 17.20 5.27 15.97
C THR A 569 16.69 6.24 17.03
N LEU A 570 17.59 7.04 17.61
CA LEU A 570 17.23 8.05 18.61
C LEU A 570 16.71 9.33 17.94
N ARG A 571 15.88 10.07 18.66
CA ARG A 571 15.44 11.42 18.28
C ARG A 571 16.63 12.39 18.36
N GLY A 572 16.65 13.39 17.49
CA GLY A 572 17.70 14.41 17.51
C GLY A 572 17.79 15.12 18.84
N GLY A 573 19.01 15.18 19.40
CA GLY A 573 19.27 15.83 20.71
C GLY A 573 18.87 15.02 21.95
N HIS A 574 18.45 13.76 21.79
CA HIS A 574 18.14 12.85 22.88
C HIS A 574 19.21 11.76 23.01
N GLU A 575 19.43 11.30 24.22
CA GLU A 575 20.33 10.20 24.54
C GLU A 575 19.57 9.12 25.31
N ALA A 576 19.88 7.88 25.09
CA ALA A 576 19.46 6.72 25.86
C ALA A 576 20.50 5.61 25.71
N ASP A 577 20.70 4.83 26.75
CA ASP A 577 21.58 3.67 26.67
C ASP A 577 20.79 2.35 26.51
N GLU A 578 21.51 1.29 26.17
CA GLU A 578 20.93 -0.03 25.96
C GLU A 578 20.20 -0.55 27.21
N THR A 579 20.77 -0.34 28.41
CA THR A 579 20.20 -0.81 29.68
C THR A 579 18.89 -0.12 30.00
N GLU A 580 18.82 1.19 29.75
CA GLU A 580 17.62 2.00 29.92
C GLU A 580 16.48 1.50 29.02
N LEU A 581 16.74 1.34 27.71
CA LEU A 581 15.74 0.88 26.76
C LEU A 581 15.31 -0.58 27.01
N ARG A 582 16.23 -1.47 27.35
CA ARG A 582 15.92 -2.86 27.74
C ARG A 582 15.01 -2.91 28.97
N ASN A 583 15.28 -2.08 29.98
CA ASN A 583 14.45 -2.01 31.17
C ASN A 583 13.09 -1.36 30.89
N HIS A 584 13.03 -0.39 29.98
CA HIS A 584 11.80 0.21 29.54
C HIS A 584 10.89 -0.85 28.89
N VAL A 585 11.40 -1.62 27.93
CA VAL A 585 10.63 -2.73 27.31
C VAL A 585 10.15 -3.75 28.34
N ALA A 586 11.03 -4.14 29.29
CA ALA A 586 10.65 -5.07 30.35
C ALA A 586 9.55 -4.52 31.28
N LYS A 587 9.51 -3.22 31.48
CA LYS A 587 8.47 -2.53 32.25
C LYS A 587 7.14 -2.45 31.50
N GLU A 588 7.18 -2.13 30.21
CA GLU A 588 5.98 -1.92 29.37
C GLU A 588 5.27 -3.23 29.03
N ILE A 589 6.01 -4.28 28.67
CA ILE A 589 5.44 -5.53 28.16
C ILE A 589 5.92 -6.80 28.88
N GLY A 590 6.86 -6.69 29.79
CA GLY A 590 7.34 -7.81 30.61
C GLY A 590 8.75 -8.27 30.29
N ALA A 591 9.36 -8.98 31.26
CA ALA A 591 10.78 -9.37 31.20
C ALA A 591 11.09 -10.34 30.04
N ILE A 592 10.11 -11.12 29.59
CA ILE A 592 10.26 -12.06 28.47
C ILE A 592 10.52 -11.38 27.13
N ALA A 593 9.99 -10.17 26.96
CA ALA A 593 10.16 -9.36 25.75
C ALA A 593 11.40 -8.45 25.79
N LYS A 594 12.20 -8.54 26.82
CA LYS A 594 13.42 -7.73 27.00
C LYS A 594 14.43 -8.06 25.90
N PRO A 595 14.83 -7.09 25.05
CA PRO A 595 15.84 -7.33 24.03
C PRO A 595 17.15 -7.86 24.62
N LYS A 596 17.75 -8.87 23.99
CA LYS A 596 19.07 -9.36 24.37
C LYS A 596 20.13 -8.33 24.00
N MET A 597 20.00 -7.70 22.83
CA MET A 597 20.92 -6.67 22.34
C MET A 597 20.13 -5.54 21.67
N ILE A 598 20.66 -4.31 21.79
CA ILE A 598 20.15 -3.13 21.11
C ILE A 598 21.29 -2.47 20.33
N TYR A 599 21.14 -2.40 19.01
CA TYR A 599 22.05 -1.68 18.13
C TYR A 599 21.50 -0.29 17.84
N PHE A 600 22.26 0.75 18.19
CA PHE A 600 21.92 2.12 17.83
C PHE A 600 22.38 2.41 16.39
N THR A 601 21.49 2.95 15.57
CA THR A 601 21.76 3.27 14.18
C THR A 601 21.17 4.64 13.83
N PRO A 602 21.83 5.44 12.98
CA PRO A 602 21.27 6.71 12.53
C PRO A 602 20.01 6.51 11.65
N GLU A 603 19.92 5.37 10.96
CA GLU A 603 18.80 5.02 10.07
C GLU A 603 18.63 3.49 10.00
N LEU A 604 17.38 3.04 9.81
CA LEU A 604 17.06 1.64 9.58
C LEU A 604 17.12 1.31 8.07
N PRO A 605 17.52 0.08 7.69
CA PRO A 605 17.50 -0.33 6.29
C PRO A 605 16.05 -0.44 5.81
N LYS A 606 15.73 0.34 4.79
CA LYS A 606 14.40 0.42 4.21
C LYS A 606 14.43 0.10 2.72
N THR A 607 13.34 -0.44 2.24
CA THR A 607 13.06 -0.46 0.81
C THR A 607 12.89 0.98 0.31
N ARG A 608 12.97 1.16 -0.99
CA ARG A 608 12.69 2.46 -1.63
C ARG A 608 11.25 2.97 -1.39
N SER A 609 10.33 2.07 -1.01
CA SER A 609 8.98 2.41 -0.56
C SER A 609 8.90 2.79 0.93
N GLY A 610 10.02 2.80 1.65
CA GLY A 610 10.08 3.12 3.07
C GLY A 610 9.86 1.94 4.02
N LYS A 611 9.53 0.74 3.54
CA LYS A 611 9.31 -0.44 4.38
C LYS A 611 10.63 -0.96 4.95
N ILE A 612 10.67 -1.21 6.26
CA ILE A 612 11.85 -1.76 6.95
C ILE A 612 12.17 -3.18 6.44
N MET A 613 13.42 -3.42 6.12
CA MET A 613 13.91 -4.70 5.60
C MET A 613 14.40 -5.61 6.74
N ARG A 614 13.45 -6.14 7.55
CA ARG A 614 13.78 -6.99 8.71
C ARG A 614 14.63 -8.21 8.35
N ARG A 615 14.48 -8.75 7.15
CA ARG A 615 15.33 -9.85 6.68
C ARG A 615 16.82 -9.48 6.72
N LEU A 616 17.19 -8.29 6.23
CA LEU A 616 18.59 -7.83 6.26
C LEU A 616 19.08 -7.59 7.70
N LEU A 617 18.22 -7.06 8.58
CA LEU A 617 18.53 -6.90 10.00
C LEU A 617 18.77 -8.26 10.69
N ARG A 618 17.99 -9.28 10.33
CA ARG A 618 18.20 -10.65 10.81
C ARG A 618 19.50 -11.24 10.29
N ASP A 619 19.82 -11.05 9.00
CA ASP A 619 21.09 -11.50 8.42
C ASP A 619 22.30 -10.84 9.13
N VAL A 620 22.19 -9.54 9.46
CA VAL A 620 23.20 -8.81 10.26
C VAL A 620 23.31 -9.38 11.67
N ALA A 621 22.18 -9.59 12.36
CA ALA A 621 22.15 -10.10 13.74
C ALA A 621 22.74 -11.51 13.86
N GLU A 622 22.61 -12.33 12.83
CA GLU A 622 23.13 -13.70 12.79
C GLU A 622 24.48 -13.83 12.08
N GLY A 623 25.11 -12.73 11.68
CA GLY A 623 26.41 -12.73 10.99
C GLY A 623 26.39 -13.44 9.64
N ARG A 624 25.22 -13.50 8.98
CA ARG A 624 25.05 -14.14 7.67
C ARG A 624 25.38 -13.20 6.53
N ASN A 625 25.68 -13.78 5.36
CA ASN A 625 25.76 -13.01 4.13
C ASN A 625 24.40 -12.38 3.83
N LEU A 626 24.38 -11.10 3.46
CA LEU A 626 23.17 -10.41 3.07
C LEU A 626 22.54 -11.09 1.85
N GLY A 627 21.25 -11.39 1.96
CA GLY A 627 20.47 -11.84 0.81
C GLY A 627 20.23 -10.71 -0.20
N ASP A 628 19.15 -10.82 -0.98
CA ASP A 628 18.80 -9.83 -2.01
C ASP A 628 18.66 -8.40 -1.42
N THR A 629 19.47 -7.48 -1.95
CA THR A 629 19.49 -6.05 -1.59
C THR A 629 18.94 -5.13 -2.69
N THR A 630 18.40 -5.69 -3.76
CA THR A 630 17.97 -4.93 -4.97
C THR A 630 16.91 -3.87 -4.70
N THR A 631 16.11 -4.06 -3.66
CA THR A 631 15.05 -3.13 -3.25
C THR A 631 15.48 -2.12 -2.20
N LEU A 632 16.72 -2.20 -1.71
CA LEU A 632 17.25 -1.34 -0.65
C LEU A 632 17.39 0.12 -1.14
N ALA A 633 16.97 1.06 -0.31
CA ALA A 633 17.03 2.48 -0.62
C ALA A 633 18.46 3.03 -0.59
N ASP A 634 19.24 2.57 0.41
CA ASP A 634 20.64 2.99 0.62
C ASP A 634 21.46 1.81 1.17
N ALA A 635 22.42 1.34 0.38
CA ALA A 635 23.29 0.23 0.78
C ALA A 635 24.28 0.61 1.90
N SER A 636 24.60 1.88 2.08
CA SER A 636 25.54 2.34 3.12
C SER A 636 25.02 2.06 4.53
N VAL A 637 23.70 2.12 4.74
CA VAL A 637 23.06 1.83 6.03
C VAL A 637 23.34 0.41 6.49
N VAL A 638 23.24 -0.58 5.60
CA VAL A 638 23.46 -1.98 5.95
C VAL A 638 24.94 -2.27 6.17
N ASN A 639 25.82 -1.67 5.37
CA ASN A 639 27.27 -1.80 5.55
C ASN A 639 27.71 -1.24 6.92
N GLU A 640 27.13 -0.13 7.36
CA GLU A 640 27.42 0.44 8.69
C GLU A 640 26.90 -0.46 9.81
N LEU A 641 25.69 -1.03 9.66
CA LEU A 641 25.11 -1.97 10.61
C LEU A 641 25.96 -3.25 10.74
N GLN A 642 26.44 -3.81 9.64
CA GLN A 642 27.34 -4.98 9.65
C GLN A 642 28.64 -4.68 10.38
N LYS A 643 29.23 -3.50 10.16
CA LYS A 643 30.44 -3.08 10.86
C LYS A 643 30.20 -2.97 12.37
N ARG A 644 29.11 -2.34 12.81
CA ARG A 644 28.74 -2.21 14.21
C ARG A 644 28.43 -3.55 14.87
N ALA A 645 27.73 -4.45 14.16
CA ALA A 645 27.45 -5.79 14.65
C ALA A 645 28.75 -6.62 14.84
N ALA A 646 29.75 -6.43 13.96
CA ALA A 646 31.04 -7.10 14.08
C ALA A 646 31.93 -6.51 15.22
N GLU A 647 31.70 -5.27 15.61
CA GLU A 647 32.41 -4.56 16.71
C GLU A 647 31.75 -4.79 18.08
N ALA A 648 30.52 -5.34 18.13
CA ALA A 648 29.85 -5.62 19.40
C ALA A 648 30.56 -6.76 20.16
N PRO A 649 30.79 -6.64 21.47
CA PRO A 649 31.42 -7.68 22.27
C PRO A 649 30.58 -8.96 22.21
N SER A 650 31.22 -10.09 21.85
CA SER A 650 30.64 -11.41 22.06
C SER A 650 30.54 -11.61 23.59
N GLU A 651 29.34 -11.59 24.12
CA GLU A 651 29.14 -12.10 25.50
C GLU A 651 29.33 -13.64 25.44
N ASP A 652 30.49 -14.11 25.94
CA ASP A 652 30.75 -15.51 26.28
C ASP A 652 29.86 -15.97 27.45
#